data_e523fc330ca3131c9831507e010dedcb
#
_entry.id   e523fc330ca3131c9831507e010dedcb
#
_cell.length_a   1.000
_cell.length_b   1.000
_cell.length_c   1.000
_cell.angle_alpha   90.00
_cell.angle_beta   90.00
_cell.angle_gamma   90.00
#
_symmetry.space_group_name_H-M   'P 1'
#
loop_
_entity.id
_entity.type
_entity.pdbx_description
1 polymer ?
#
loop_
_entity_poly.entity_id
_entity_poly.type
_entity_poly.pdbx_seq_one_letter_code
_entity_poly.pdbx_strand_id
1 'polypeptide(L)'
;MKVKQELEKLLGKKIAQSSNEEVYYALLNLTKQLADDRRMEETKKKIYYVSAEFLIGKLLSNNMINFGIYEDVKKVLAESGKTLAEIEEIEVEPSLGNGGLGRLAACFLDSIATLGLSGAGIGLNYHLGLFKQVFKDRMQKEQVNPWIKDQSWLRKTDVTYPVTFGKCTVQSRLYEIDVTGYNNRTNKLCLFDVETVDESIVDANDQFDKTDIEKNLTLFLYPDDSDEDGRKLRIYQQYFMVSNAARLIIDECKAKGSNLYDLFDYAVIQINDTHPTMIIPELIRLLVAEGMNMDAAIYVVSKTCAYTNHTILAEALEKWPRHYLAEVVPQLVPIIEILDDKVRRRFSDESVAIIDRNDLVHMAHIDIHYGFSVNGVAYLHTEILKNSELNNFYKIYPEKFNNKTNGITFRRWLLYCNELLTDTITEWIGDGYKKDAMELEKMLAFVNDDDKLEKLLEIKHQNKLHAKEYFKKTQGIELNENSIFDIQVKRLHEYKRQQLNVLYVIHKYLEIKAGKLPTTPITVIFGAKAAPAYTIAKDIIHLILCLQELINSDPEVRPYLNVVMVENYNVTLAEKLIPSCDISEQISLASKEASGTGNMKFMLNGAVTLGTEDGANVEIHQLVGDDNIYIFGESSDAVIDHYAKSDYVSRTYYENNPVLKEAVDFIISDAVMALGDAEMLHRLYNELLNKDWFMTFIDFDSYVDAKERAYKEYENRKAWAQKMMVNIAKAGFFSSDRTIAEYNNDIWKIIK
;
A
#
# COMPACT_ATOMS: atom_id res chain seq x y z
N MET A 1 -0.50 -14.01 32.15
CA MET A 1 -1.92 -14.45 32.00
C MET A 1 -1.92 -15.94 31.71
N LYS A 2 -2.79 -16.74 32.32
CA LYS A 2 -2.92 -18.15 31.98
C LYS A 2 -3.85 -18.29 30.76
N VAL A 3 -3.31 -18.11 29.58
CA VAL A 3 -4.03 -18.09 28.30
C VAL A 3 -4.99 -19.28 28.15
N LYS A 4 -4.57 -20.48 28.52
CA LYS A 4 -5.41 -21.68 28.44
C LYS A 4 -6.70 -21.56 29.25
N GLN A 5 -6.62 -21.05 30.47
CA GLN A 5 -7.78 -20.91 31.35
C GLN A 5 -8.77 -19.88 30.81
N GLU A 6 -8.28 -18.76 30.29
CA GLU A 6 -9.16 -17.73 29.72
C GLU A 6 -9.83 -18.21 28.43
N LEU A 7 -9.10 -18.94 27.56
CA LEU A 7 -9.70 -19.52 26.37
C LEU A 7 -10.76 -20.57 26.70
N GLU A 8 -10.48 -21.50 27.61
CA GLU A 8 -11.44 -22.55 28.01
C GLU A 8 -12.66 -21.95 28.71
N LYS A 9 -12.50 -20.83 29.45
CA LYS A 9 -13.62 -20.08 30.01
C LYS A 9 -14.51 -19.46 28.93
N LEU A 10 -13.90 -18.83 27.91
CA LEU A 10 -14.66 -18.28 26.76
C LEU A 10 -15.35 -19.35 25.93
N LEU A 11 -14.72 -20.52 25.77
CA LEU A 11 -15.27 -21.65 25.05
C LEU A 11 -16.36 -22.41 25.83
N GLY A 12 -16.34 -22.34 27.16
CA GLY A 12 -17.20 -23.15 28.03
C GLY A 12 -16.86 -24.65 28.01
N LYS A 13 -15.74 -25.03 27.40
CA LYS A 13 -15.23 -26.40 27.27
C LYS A 13 -13.71 -26.40 26.98
N LYS A 14 -13.11 -27.60 26.96
CA LYS A 14 -11.67 -27.74 26.65
C LYS A 14 -11.38 -27.36 25.20
N ILE A 15 -10.22 -26.75 24.95
CA ILE A 15 -9.76 -26.39 23.61
C ILE A 15 -9.74 -27.61 22.68
N ALA A 16 -9.24 -28.75 23.16
CA ALA A 16 -9.18 -29.99 22.38
C ALA A 16 -10.57 -30.54 21.92
N GLN A 17 -11.64 -30.11 22.59
CA GLN A 17 -13.02 -30.51 22.27
C GLN A 17 -13.75 -29.46 21.41
N SER A 18 -13.08 -28.38 21.08
CA SER A 18 -13.65 -27.26 20.31
C SER A 18 -13.25 -27.37 18.85
N SER A 19 -14.10 -26.87 17.95
CA SER A 19 -13.73 -26.71 16.54
C SER A 19 -12.69 -25.59 16.38
N ASN A 20 -11.99 -25.57 15.25
CA ASN A 20 -11.06 -24.50 14.95
C ASN A 20 -11.77 -23.12 14.87
N GLU A 21 -12.99 -23.12 14.34
CA GLU A 21 -13.83 -21.90 14.26
C GLU A 21 -14.21 -21.38 15.64
N GLU A 22 -14.63 -22.26 16.57
CA GLU A 22 -14.92 -21.86 17.96
C GLU A 22 -13.67 -21.27 18.64
N VAL A 23 -12.51 -21.88 18.43
CA VAL A 23 -11.24 -21.39 18.98
C VAL A 23 -10.87 -20.03 18.40
N TYR A 24 -11.07 -19.84 17.09
CA TYR A 24 -10.84 -18.54 16.44
C TYR A 24 -11.69 -17.43 17.09
N TYR A 25 -12.98 -17.64 17.25
CA TYR A 25 -13.85 -16.63 17.87
C TYR A 25 -13.55 -16.41 19.35
N ALA A 26 -13.11 -17.42 20.07
CA ALA A 26 -12.64 -17.26 21.45
C ALA A 26 -11.37 -16.39 21.51
N LEU A 27 -10.43 -16.60 20.59
CA LEU A 27 -9.21 -15.77 20.47
C LEU A 27 -9.55 -14.33 20.05
N LEU A 28 -10.46 -14.16 19.10
CA LEU A 28 -10.96 -12.85 18.69
C LEU A 28 -11.50 -12.08 19.93
N ASN A 29 -12.35 -12.71 20.70
CA ASN A 29 -12.96 -12.10 21.90
C ASN A 29 -11.91 -11.84 22.99
N LEU A 30 -10.97 -12.75 23.20
CA LEU A 30 -9.87 -12.55 24.15
C LEU A 30 -9.03 -11.33 23.80
N THR A 31 -8.67 -11.19 22.53
CA THR A 31 -7.86 -10.03 22.09
C THR A 31 -8.64 -8.72 22.18
N LYS A 32 -9.96 -8.72 21.94
CA LYS A 32 -10.81 -7.55 22.16
C LYS A 32 -10.86 -7.14 23.65
N GLN A 33 -10.97 -8.10 24.55
CA GLN A 33 -10.94 -7.83 25.99
C GLN A 33 -9.58 -7.24 26.42
N LEU A 34 -8.48 -7.80 25.94
CA LEU A 34 -7.15 -7.27 26.21
C LEU A 34 -6.95 -5.86 25.65
N ALA A 35 -7.54 -5.56 24.50
CA ALA A 35 -7.51 -4.22 23.93
C ALA A 35 -8.27 -3.22 24.82
N ASP A 36 -9.41 -3.62 25.37
CA ASP A 36 -10.16 -2.78 26.33
C ASP A 36 -9.36 -2.49 27.59
N ASP A 37 -8.66 -3.49 28.13
CA ASP A 37 -7.82 -3.35 29.34
C ASP A 37 -6.59 -2.47 29.12
N ARG A 38 -6.19 -2.24 27.87
CA ARG A 38 -5.01 -1.45 27.49
C ARG A 38 -5.34 -0.09 26.88
N ARG A 39 -6.54 0.41 27.09
CA ARG A 39 -6.90 1.78 26.72
C ARG A 39 -6.31 2.75 27.72
N MET A 40 -5.37 3.55 27.25
CA MET A 40 -4.79 4.63 28.04
C MET A 40 -5.61 5.90 27.86
N GLU A 41 -5.54 6.80 28.84
CA GLU A 41 -6.14 8.13 28.70
C GLU A 41 -5.55 8.84 27.47
N GLU A 42 -6.41 9.52 26.73
CA GLU A 42 -5.99 10.35 25.62
C GLU A 42 -5.32 11.61 26.15
N THR A 43 -4.24 12.01 25.47
CA THR A 43 -3.58 13.29 25.72
C THR A 43 -4.44 14.45 25.23
N LYS A 44 -4.11 15.68 25.66
CA LYS A 44 -4.83 16.88 25.22
C LYS A 44 -4.89 16.94 23.69
N LYS A 45 -3.75 16.81 23.02
CA LYS A 45 -3.64 16.81 21.55
C LYS A 45 -3.63 15.40 21.01
N LYS A 46 -4.37 15.18 19.92
CA LYS A 46 -4.54 13.90 19.27
C LYS A 46 -4.29 14.04 17.76
N ILE A 47 -3.63 13.04 17.15
CA ILE A 47 -3.52 12.94 15.69
C ILE A 47 -4.75 12.23 15.12
N TYR A 48 -5.32 12.81 14.09
CA TYR A 48 -6.35 12.19 13.25
C TYR A 48 -5.78 11.97 11.86
N TYR A 49 -5.55 10.70 11.54
CA TYR A 49 -5.00 10.28 10.26
C TYR A 49 -6.16 9.92 9.33
N VAL A 50 -6.48 10.82 8.40
CA VAL A 50 -7.63 10.67 7.49
C VAL A 50 -7.18 10.11 6.16
N SER A 51 -7.70 8.95 5.78
CA SER A 51 -7.30 8.24 4.57
C SER A 51 -8.50 7.54 3.92
N ALA A 52 -8.52 7.54 2.59
CA ALA A 52 -9.54 6.82 1.83
C ALA A 52 -9.46 5.30 2.03
N GLU A 53 -8.29 4.78 2.39
CA GLU A 53 -8.07 3.34 2.54
C GLU A 53 -7.15 2.99 3.70
N PHE A 54 -7.42 1.81 4.30
CA PHE A 54 -6.60 1.20 5.35
C PHE A 54 -6.48 -0.29 5.06
N LEU A 55 -5.38 -0.70 4.48
CA LEU A 55 -5.11 -2.11 4.15
C LEU A 55 -4.52 -2.81 5.38
N ILE A 56 -5.37 -3.10 6.35
CA ILE A 56 -4.95 -3.57 7.68
C ILE A 56 -4.51 -5.04 7.71
N GLY A 57 -4.94 -5.86 6.75
CA GLY A 57 -4.65 -7.30 6.75
C GLY A 57 -5.37 -8.04 7.86
N LYS A 58 -5.01 -9.31 8.08
CA LYS A 58 -5.50 -10.08 9.22
C LYS A 58 -4.92 -9.54 10.52
N LEU A 59 -5.71 -9.52 11.58
CA LEU A 59 -5.36 -8.86 12.84
C LEU A 59 -5.06 -9.80 14.00
N LEU A 60 -5.53 -11.04 13.99
CA LEU A 60 -5.44 -11.92 15.15
C LEU A 60 -4.00 -12.07 15.65
N SER A 61 -3.11 -12.55 14.81
CA SER A 61 -1.72 -12.78 15.20
C SER A 61 -0.95 -11.48 15.43
N ASN A 62 -1.23 -10.45 14.64
CA ASN A 62 -0.66 -9.12 14.88
C ASN A 62 -1.02 -8.60 16.28
N ASN A 63 -2.28 -8.72 16.70
CA ASN A 63 -2.72 -8.31 18.03
C ASN A 63 -2.10 -9.18 19.13
N MET A 64 -2.00 -10.49 18.92
CA MET A 64 -1.38 -11.39 19.90
C MET A 64 0.12 -11.08 20.08
N ILE A 65 0.83 -10.73 19.02
CA ILE A 65 2.23 -10.27 19.10
C ILE A 65 2.31 -8.98 19.91
N ASN A 66 1.48 -8.00 19.60
CA ASN A 66 1.44 -6.72 20.31
C ASN A 66 1.11 -6.88 21.80
N PHE A 67 0.28 -7.85 22.14
CA PHE A 67 -0.06 -8.18 23.53
C PHE A 67 0.95 -9.06 24.24
N GLY A 68 1.93 -9.63 23.51
CA GLY A 68 2.93 -10.51 24.07
C GLY A 68 2.42 -11.90 24.45
N ILE A 69 1.31 -12.35 23.83
CA ILE A 69 0.69 -13.66 24.10
C ILE A 69 0.81 -14.64 22.95
N TYR A 70 1.42 -14.25 21.85
CA TYR A 70 1.49 -15.05 20.62
C TYR A 70 2.12 -16.44 20.85
N GLU A 71 3.27 -16.49 21.51
CA GLU A 71 3.96 -17.77 21.79
C GLU A 71 3.18 -18.64 22.78
N ASP A 72 2.55 -18.03 23.80
CA ASP A 72 1.74 -18.76 24.77
C ASP A 72 0.50 -19.41 24.09
N VAL A 73 -0.16 -18.67 23.19
CA VAL A 73 -1.30 -19.19 22.42
C VAL A 73 -0.86 -20.33 21.53
N LYS A 74 0.23 -20.16 20.81
CA LYS A 74 0.80 -21.17 19.91
C LYS A 74 1.10 -22.49 20.66
N LYS A 75 1.72 -22.38 21.84
CA LYS A 75 2.00 -23.52 22.70
C LYS A 75 0.73 -24.21 23.22
N VAL A 76 -0.23 -23.45 23.71
CA VAL A 76 -1.50 -23.96 24.24
C VAL A 76 -2.31 -24.68 23.15
N LEU A 77 -2.32 -24.16 21.93
CA LEU A 77 -2.96 -24.82 20.79
C LEU A 77 -2.27 -26.13 20.42
N ALA A 78 -0.94 -26.14 20.37
CA ALA A 78 -0.16 -27.37 20.10
C ALA A 78 -0.41 -28.47 21.14
N GLU A 79 -0.44 -28.12 22.42
CA GLU A 79 -0.78 -29.03 23.52
C GLU A 79 -2.22 -29.59 23.42
N SER A 80 -3.09 -28.90 22.71
CA SER A 80 -4.47 -29.29 22.48
C SER A 80 -4.70 -29.96 21.12
N GLY A 81 -3.64 -30.29 20.39
CA GLY A 81 -3.68 -30.94 19.09
C GLY A 81 -4.13 -30.05 17.94
N LYS A 82 -3.92 -28.72 18.06
CA LYS A 82 -4.28 -27.71 17.06
C LYS A 82 -3.06 -26.90 16.66
N THR A 83 -3.12 -26.26 15.48
CA THR A 83 -2.09 -25.34 15.01
C THR A 83 -2.67 -23.94 14.87
N LEU A 84 -1.85 -22.94 15.17
CA LEU A 84 -2.25 -21.54 14.99
C LEU A 84 -2.51 -21.23 13.50
N ALA A 85 -1.72 -21.82 12.60
CA ALA A 85 -1.90 -21.64 11.15
C ALA A 85 -3.32 -22.04 10.67
N GLU A 86 -3.86 -23.17 11.16
CA GLU A 86 -5.22 -23.58 10.83
C GLU A 86 -6.29 -22.63 11.40
N ILE A 87 -6.05 -22.08 12.57
CA ILE A 87 -6.95 -21.10 13.19
C ILE A 87 -6.93 -19.77 12.41
N GLU A 88 -5.75 -19.31 12.01
CA GLU A 88 -5.59 -18.07 11.23
C GLU A 88 -6.29 -18.11 9.87
N GLU A 89 -6.40 -19.29 9.25
CA GLU A 89 -7.10 -19.46 7.96
C GLU A 89 -8.59 -19.10 8.05
N ILE A 90 -9.20 -19.17 9.21
CA ILE A 90 -10.61 -18.85 9.44
C ILE A 90 -10.86 -17.35 9.35
N GLU A 91 -9.86 -16.55 9.73
CA GLU A 91 -9.96 -15.09 9.65
C GLU A 91 -10.08 -14.60 8.21
N VAL A 92 -11.09 -13.77 7.97
CA VAL A 92 -11.27 -13.11 6.67
C VAL A 92 -10.49 -11.80 6.68
N GLU A 93 -9.63 -11.60 5.68
CA GLU A 93 -8.89 -10.34 5.53
C GLU A 93 -9.86 -9.19 5.22
N PRO A 94 -9.87 -8.11 6.02
CA PRO A 94 -10.72 -6.96 5.75
C PRO A 94 -10.39 -6.31 4.41
N SER A 95 -11.43 -5.95 3.65
CA SER A 95 -11.30 -5.37 2.31
C SER A 95 -11.42 -3.84 2.34
N LEU A 96 -10.56 -3.19 3.12
CA LEU A 96 -10.59 -1.74 3.38
C LEU A 96 -9.50 -0.96 2.66
N GLY A 97 -8.73 -1.59 1.80
CA GLY A 97 -7.63 -0.96 1.08
C GLY A 97 -7.22 -1.72 -0.17
N ASN A 98 -6.41 -1.08 -1.00
CA ASN A 98 -5.97 -1.61 -2.29
C ASN A 98 -4.48 -1.93 -2.34
N GLY A 99 -3.63 -0.99 -1.93
CA GLY A 99 -2.19 -1.10 -2.17
C GLY A 99 -1.34 -0.30 -1.20
N GLY A 100 -0.28 0.32 -1.73
CA GLY A 100 0.74 1.01 -0.95
C GLY A 100 0.21 2.09 -0.01
N LEU A 101 -0.72 2.92 -0.47
CA LEU A 101 -1.34 3.98 0.33
C LEU A 101 -2.05 3.42 1.57
N GLY A 102 -2.89 2.40 1.37
CA GLY A 102 -3.66 1.78 2.46
C GLY A 102 -2.80 0.97 3.42
N ARG A 103 -1.80 0.25 2.91
CA ARG A 103 -0.88 -0.49 3.81
C ARG A 103 0.01 0.46 4.60
N LEU A 104 0.45 1.56 4.01
CA LEU A 104 1.19 2.60 4.72
C LEU A 104 0.37 3.17 5.87
N ALA A 105 -0.89 3.53 5.61
CA ALA A 105 -1.80 4.02 6.63
C ALA A 105 -1.93 3.03 7.80
N ALA A 106 -2.05 1.74 7.51
CA ALA A 106 -2.10 0.69 8.54
C ALA A 106 -0.80 0.58 9.34
N CYS A 107 0.36 0.65 8.70
CA CYS A 107 1.67 0.68 9.38
C CYS A 107 1.80 1.91 10.30
N PHE A 108 1.32 3.05 9.84
CA PHE A 108 1.37 4.29 10.63
C PHE A 108 0.48 4.23 11.85
N LEU A 109 -0.73 3.67 11.74
CA LEU A 109 -1.59 3.47 12.91
C LEU A 109 -0.94 2.55 13.95
N ASP A 110 -0.33 1.44 13.51
CA ASP A 110 0.42 0.55 14.40
C ASP A 110 1.55 1.31 15.13
N SER A 111 2.34 2.08 14.41
CA SER A 111 3.43 2.85 14.99
C SER A 111 2.98 4.00 15.89
N ILE A 112 1.88 4.68 15.57
CA ILE A 112 1.29 5.70 16.43
C ILE A 112 0.94 5.09 17.80
N ALA A 113 0.27 3.95 17.81
CA ALA A 113 -0.06 3.24 19.04
C ALA A 113 1.19 2.72 19.76
N THR A 114 2.13 2.12 19.02
CA THR A 114 3.38 1.57 19.58
C THR A 114 4.24 2.64 20.26
N LEU A 115 4.31 3.83 19.70
CA LEU A 115 5.04 4.97 20.29
C LEU A 115 4.28 5.64 21.43
N GLY A 116 3.10 5.17 21.77
CA GLY A 116 2.30 5.70 22.88
C GLY A 116 1.60 7.03 22.58
N LEU A 117 1.41 7.37 21.30
CA LEU A 117 0.76 8.61 20.90
C LEU A 117 -0.76 8.43 20.82
N SER A 118 -1.50 9.43 21.31
CA SER A 118 -2.94 9.51 21.11
C SER A 118 -3.26 9.74 19.64
N GLY A 119 -3.98 8.82 19.02
CA GLY A 119 -4.30 8.92 17.61
C GLY A 119 -5.48 8.07 17.19
N ALA A 120 -6.09 8.45 16.08
CA ALA A 120 -7.12 7.68 15.41
C ALA A 120 -6.92 7.73 13.90
N GLY A 121 -7.18 6.60 13.23
CA GLY A 121 -7.43 6.61 11.79
C GLY A 121 -8.89 6.93 11.52
N ILE A 122 -9.20 7.63 10.45
CA ILE A 122 -10.58 7.87 10.01
C ILE A 122 -10.71 7.53 8.53
N GLY A 123 -11.69 6.70 8.22
CA GLY A 123 -12.01 6.28 6.86
C GLY A 123 -13.45 5.80 6.74
N LEU A 124 -13.73 5.00 5.71
CA LEU A 124 -15.05 4.43 5.44
C LEU A 124 -15.08 2.93 5.65
N ASN A 125 -16.24 2.42 6.08
CA ASN A 125 -16.47 1.00 6.28
C ASN A 125 -17.00 0.36 4.98
N TYR A 126 -16.11 0.11 4.02
CA TYR A 126 -16.50 -0.51 2.76
C TYR A 126 -16.94 -1.96 2.97
N HIS A 127 -18.17 -2.30 2.57
CA HIS A 127 -18.73 -3.64 2.73
C HIS A 127 -18.11 -4.66 1.78
N LEU A 128 -17.91 -4.27 0.54
CA LEU A 128 -17.36 -5.12 -0.52
C LEU A 128 -15.92 -4.73 -0.89
N GLY A 129 -15.47 -3.57 -0.43
CA GLY A 129 -14.10 -3.08 -0.51
C GLY A 129 -13.57 -3.02 -1.93
N LEU A 130 -12.32 -3.47 -2.10
CA LEU A 130 -11.78 -3.74 -3.42
C LEU A 130 -12.23 -5.13 -3.87
N PHE A 131 -12.43 -5.30 -5.17
CA PHE A 131 -12.85 -6.58 -5.75
C PHE A 131 -11.88 -7.72 -5.41
N LYS A 132 -12.39 -8.96 -5.40
CA LYS A 132 -11.61 -10.18 -5.43
C LYS A 132 -11.24 -10.48 -6.88
N GLN A 133 -9.95 -10.68 -7.15
CA GLN A 133 -9.48 -11.10 -8.46
C GLN A 133 -9.61 -12.60 -8.62
N VAL A 134 -10.22 -13.04 -9.74
CA VAL A 134 -10.18 -14.43 -10.17
C VAL A 134 -9.69 -14.49 -11.61
N PHE A 135 -9.00 -15.59 -11.96
CA PHE A 135 -8.55 -15.81 -13.33
C PHE A 135 -9.48 -16.80 -14.04
N LYS A 136 -10.03 -16.37 -15.16
CA LYS A 136 -10.87 -17.18 -16.02
C LYS A 136 -10.46 -16.94 -17.47
N ASP A 137 -10.24 -18.01 -18.22
CA ASP A 137 -9.80 -17.93 -19.63
C ASP A 137 -8.53 -17.09 -19.81
N ARG A 138 -7.61 -17.18 -18.85
CA ARG A 138 -6.36 -16.40 -18.78
C ARG A 138 -6.60 -14.88 -18.74
N MET A 139 -7.69 -14.46 -18.11
CA MET A 139 -8.05 -13.04 -17.92
C MET A 139 -8.38 -12.76 -16.47
N GLN A 140 -8.12 -11.53 -16.04
CA GLN A 140 -8.65 -11.05 -14.77
C GLN A 140 -10.16 -10.85 -14.87
N LYS A 141 -10.87 -11.44 -13.91
CA LYS A 141 -12.27 -11.15 -13.63
C LYS A 141 -12.41 -10.63 -12.21
N GLU A 142 -13.33 -9.74 -12.00
CA GLU A 142 -13.63 -9.15 -10.70
C GLU A 142 -14.87 -9.80 -10.09
N GLN A 143 -14.80 -10.06 -8.79
CA GLN A 143 -15.92 -10.55 -7.97
C GLN A 143 -16.04 -9.72 -6.71
N VAL A 144 -17.22 -9.69 -6.10
CA VAL A 144 -17.41 -9.06 -4.79
C VAL A 144 -16.52 -9.71 -3.74
N ASN A 145 -16.06 -8.91 -2.78
CA ASN A 145 -15.17 -9.36 -1.72
C ASN A 145 -15.73 -9.02 -0.33
N PRO A 146 -16.86 -9.60 0.08
CA PRO A 146 -17.45 -9.35 1.38
C PRO A 146 -16.56 -9.90 2.50
N TRP A 147 -16.42 -9.14 3.58
CA TRP A 147 -15.54 -9.52 4.69
C TRP A 147 -16.20 -9.38 6.07
N ILE A 148 -17.31 -8.64 6.15
CA ILE A 148 -17.99 -8.38 7.42
C ILE A 148 -18.79 -9.61 7.84
N LYS A 149 -18.53 -10.11 9.04
CA LYS A 149 -19.20 -11.24 9.67
C LYS A 149 -19.92 -10.76 10.93
N ASP A 150 -20.86 -11.56 11.43
CA ASP A 150 -21.62 -11.25 12.68
C ASP A 150 -20.68 -11.03 13.88
N GLN A 151 -19.62 -11.85 13.97
CA GLN A 151 -18.52 -11.64 14.89
C GLN A 151 -17.29 -11.22 14.08
N SER A 152 -16.83 -10.01 14.28
CA SER A 152 -15.70 -9.44 13.56
C SER A 152 -14.92 -8.49 14.47
N TRP A 153 -13.86 -7.89 13.93
CA TRP A 153 -13.09 -6.85 14.60
C TRP A 153 -13.87 -5.54 14.75
N LEU A 154 -14.94 -5.34 13.95
CA LEU A 154 -15.77 -4.14 14.02
C LEU A 154 -16.54 -4.06 15.34
N ARG A 155 -16.51 -2.86 15.93
CA ARG A 155 -17.33 -2.48 17.08
C ARG A 155 -18.32 -1.42 16.64
N LYS A 156 -19.61 -1.73 16.65
CA LYS A 156 -20.66 -0.76 16.39
C LYS A 156 -20.76 0.23 17.55
N THR A 157 -20.84 1.52 17.25
CA THR A 157 -21.04 2.57 18.25
C THR A 157 -22.42 3.23 18.10
N ASP A 158 -22.78 4.09 19.04
CA ASP A 158 -24.02 4.89 18.99
C ASP A 158 -23.80 6.25 18.33
N VAL A 159 -22.59 6.55 17.84
CA VAL A 159 -22.27 7.82 17.18
C VAL A 159 -22.84 7.82 15.77
N THR A 160 -23.70 8.77 15.49
CA THR A 160 -24.35 8.97 14.18
C THR A 160 -24.34 10.45 13.83
N TYR A 161 -24.18 10.73 12.53
CA TYR A 161 -24.24 12.09 12.00
C TYR A 161 -25.09 12.16 10.75
N PRO A 162 -25.90 13.22 10.56
CA PRO A 162 -26.49 13.49 9.27
C PRO A 162 -25.44 14.08 8.33
N VAL A 163 -25.40 13.61 7.10
CA VAL A 163 -24.55 14.15 6.02
C VAL A 163 -25.44 14.60 4.88
N THR A 164 -25.40 15.90 4.59
CA THR A 164 -26.26 16.52 3.58
C THR A 164 -25.51 16.73 2.27
N PHE A 165 -26.03 16.15 1.23
CA PHE A 165 -25.64 16.38 -0.17
C PHE A 165 -26.67 17.28 -0.86
N GLY A 166 -26.37 17.74 -2.06
CA GLY A 166 -27.31 18.58 -2.82
C GLY A 166 -28.68 17.93 -3.05
N LYS A 167 -28.72 16.61 -3.22
CA LYS A 167 -29.97 15.89 -3.54
C LYS A 167 -30.61 15.13 -2.37
N CYS A 168 -29.87 14.83 -1.32
CA CYS A 168 -30.37 14.02 -0.20
C CYS A 168 -29.53 14.22 1.07
N THR A 169 -30.10 13.80 2.18
CA THR A 169 -29.39 13.68 3.47
C THR A 169 -29.37 12.21 3.87
N VAL A 170 -28.20 11.70 4.20
CA VAL A 170 -28.02 10.34 4.70
C VAL A 170 -27.59 10.33 6.16
N GLN A 171 -27.84 9.24 6.85
CA GLN A 171 -27.40 9.06 8.23
C GLN A 171 -26.17 8.16 8.26
N SER A 172 -25.12 8.61 8.93
CA SER A 172 -23.93 7.80 9.18
C SER A 172 -23.97 7.08 10.50
N ARG A 173 -23.15 6.05 10.63
CA ARG A 173 -22.83 5.41 11.90
C ARG A 173 -21.33 5.12 11.97
N LEU A 174 -20.75 5.37 13.13
CA LEU A 174 -19.36 5.07 13.42
C LEU A 174 -19.20 3.60 13.84
N TYR A 175 -18.29 2.90 13.18
CA TYR A 175 -17.73 1.63 13.61
C TYR A 175 -16.25 1.81 13.96
N GLU A 176 -15.74 1.01 14.89
CA GLU A 176 -14.36 1.10 15.34
C GLU A 176 -13.68 -0.25 15.23
N ILE A 177 -12.39 -0.22 14.88
CA ILE A 177 -11.47 -1.36 14.98
C ILE A 177 -10.36 -0.98 15.94
N ASP A 178 -10.02 -1.86 16.88
CA ASP A 178 -8.91 -1.63 17.80
C ASP A 178 -7.58 -1.65 17.07
N VAL A 179 -6.76 -0.64 17.30
CA VAL A 179 -5.38 -0.54 16.81
C VAL A 179 -4.44 -0.75 18.00
N THR A 180 -3.88 -1.95 18.08
CA THR A 180 -3.02 -2.34 19.19
C THR A 180 -1.59 -1.86 19.00
N GLY A 181 -0.96 -1.36 20.05
CA GLY A 181 0.45 -1.02 20.06
C GLY A 181 1.30 -2.15 20.66
N TYR A 182 2.57 -2.18 20.29
CA TYR A 182 3.58 -3.07 20.89
C TYR A 182 4.04 -2.54 22.27
N ASN A 183 3.04 -2.20 23.08
CA ASN A 183 3.12 -1.63 24.41
C ASN A 183 1.76 -1.80 25.12
N ASN A 184 1.40 -0.87 26.01
CA ASN A 184 0.14 -0.91 26.74
C ASN A 184 -0.96 0.02 26.18
N ARG A 185 -0.78 0.59 24.98
CA ARG A 185 -1.78 1.47 24.36
C ARG A 185 -2.58 0.76 23.28
N THR A 186 -3.89 1.00 23.27
CA THR A 186 -4.77 0.68 22.16
C THR A 186 -5.44 1.97 21.67
N ASN A 187 -5.24 2.30 20.41
CA ASN A 187 -5.93 3.38 19.70
C ASN A 187 -7.09 2.80 18.86
N LYS A 188 -7.68 3.60 17.99
CA LYS A 188 -8.83 3.20 17.18
C LYS A 188 -8.65 3.55 15.71
N LEU A 189 -9.18 2.70 14.83
CA LEU A 189 -9.54 3.02 13.48
C LEU A 189 -11.04 3.27 13.42
N CYS A 190 -11.41 4.50 13.10
CA CYS A 190 -12.79 4.96 13.01
C CYS A 190 -13.28 4.84 11.58
N LEU A 191 -14.28 4.01 11.35
CA LEU A 191 -14.83 3.72 10.03
C LEU A 191 -16.31 4.13 9.99
N PHE A 192 -16.62 5.10 9.14
CA PHE A 192 -17.99 5.55 8.97
C PHE A 192 -18.71 4.75 7.88
N ASP A 193 -19.95 4.40 8.16
CA ASP A 193 -20.83 3.65 7.28
C ASP A 193 -22.13 4.43 7.06
N VAL A 194 -22.76 4.29 5.91
CA VAL A 194 -24.11 4.80 5.70
C VAL A 194 -25.12 3.77 6.23
N GLU A 195 -26.08 4.22 7.06
CA GLU A 195 -27.02 3.30 7.71
C GLU A 195 -27.93 2.54 6.74
N THR A 196 -28.17 3.10 5.59
CA THR A 196 -29.06 2.54 4.55
C THR A 196 -28.32 1.67 3.53
N VAL A 197 -27.06 1.34 3.75
CA VAL A 197 -26.27 0.51 2.84
C VAL A 197 -26.98 -0.79 2.51
N ASP A 198 -26.96 -1.18 1.24
CA ASP A 198 -27.63 -2.37 0.75
C ASP A 198 -26.75 -3.11 -0.27
N GLU A 199 -26.14 -4.22 0.17
CA GLU A 199 -25.29 -5.06 -0.68
C GLU A 199 -26.07 -5.76 -1.81
N SER A 200 -27.38 -5.93 -1.65
CA SER A 200 -28.23 -6.65 -2.61
C SER A 200 -28.44 -5.94 -3.94
N ILE A 201 -28.09 -4.65 -4.02
CA ILE A 201 -28.19 -3.87 -5.26
C ILE A 201 -27.09 -4.20 -6.27
N VAL A 202 -26.07 -4.94 -5.85
CA VAL A 202 -24.93 -5.32 -6.72
C VAL A 202 -25.29 -6.62 -7.45
N ASP A 203 -25.17 -6.59 -8.77
CA ASP A 203 -25.44 -7.77 -9.61
C ASP A 203 -24.22 -8.74 -9.66
N ALA A 204 -24.40 -9.84 -10.39
CA ALA A 204 -23.36 -10.88 -10.53
C ALA A 204 -22.09 -10.42 -11.28
N ASN A 205 -22.15 -9.26 -11.94
CA ASN A 205 -21.04 -8.64 -12.66
C ASN A 205 -20.47 -7.42 -11.93
N ASP A 206 -20.73 -7.29 -10.62
CA ASP A 206 -20.32 -6.17 -9.76
C ASP A 206 -20.88 -4.80 -10.23
N GLN A 207 -21.97 -4.80 -10.99
CA GLN A 207 -22.63 -3.59 -11.45
C GLN A 207 -23.76 -3.19 -10.50
N PHE A 208 -23.97 -1.88 -10.36
CA PHE A 208 -25.01 -1.29 -9.52
C PHE A 208 -25.35 0.11 -10.01
N ASP A 209 -26.49 0.65 -9.57
CA ASP A 209 -26.86 2.02 -9.85
C ASP A 209 -25.99 2.99 -9.05
N LYS A 210 -25.04 3.65 -9.73
CA LYS A 210 -24.10 4.61 -9.12
C LYS A 210 -24.77 5.88 -8.60
N THR A 211 -26.02 6.13 -8.96
CA THR A 211 -26.78 7.30 -8.50
C THR A 211 -27.56 7.06 -7.21
N ASP A 212 -27.73 5.80 -6.79
CA ASP A 212 -28.42 5.43 -5.56
C ASP A 212 -27.50 5.53 -4.34
N ILE A 213 -27.16 6.76 -3.99
CA ILE A 213 -26.19 7.10 -2.95
C ILE A 213 -26.59 6.55 -1.57
N GLU A 214 -27.87 6.55 -1.26
CA GLU A 214 -28.37 6.05 0.03
C GLU A 214 -27.99 4.58 0.27
N LYS A 215 -27.86 3.79 -0.81
CA LYS A 215 -27.56 2.36 -0.73
C LYS A 215 -26.12 2.00 -1.09
N ASN A 216 -25.44 2.80 -1.92
CA ASN A 216 -24.16 2.40 -2.52
C ASN A 216 -22.93 3.06 -1.90
N LEU A 217 -23.08 4.07 -1.07
CA LEU A 217 -22.02 5.00 -0.65
C LEU A 217 -20.81 4.29 0.00
N THR A 218 -21.05 3.23 0.75
CA THR A 218 -20.01 2.47 1.47
C THR A 218 -19.90 1.02 0.99
N LEU A 219 -20.27 0.73 -0.27
CA LEU A 219 -20.09 -0.61 -0.85
C LEU A 219 -18.65 -0.84 -1.30
N PHE A 220 -18.18 -0.05 -2.26
CA PHE A 220 -16.88 -0.27 -2.92
C PHE A 220 -15.89 0.84 -2.64
N LEU A 221 -14.65 0.43 -2.39
CA LEU A 221 -13.47 1.28 -2.50
C LEU A 221 -13.13 1.45 -3.98
N TYR A 222 -12.95 2.68 -4.44
CA TYR A 222 -12.64 3.02 -5.82
C TYR A 222 -13.60 2.40 -6.84
N PRO A 223 -14.90 2.75 -6.78
CA PRO A 223 -15.85 2.31 -7.79
C PRO A 223 -15.44 2.78 -9.20
N ASP A 224 -15.91 2.07 -10.23
CA ASP A 224 -15.63 2.44 -11.61
C ASP A 224 -16.02 3.90 -11.89
N ASP A 225 -15.04 4.71 -12.28
CA ASP A 225 -15.15 6.14 -12.57
C ASP A 225 -14.97 6.48 -14.06
N SER A 226 -15.16 5.49 -14.91
CA SER A 226 -15.09 5.67 -16.37
C SER A 226 -16.21 6.57 -16.91
N ASP A 227 -17.33 6.68 -16.20
CA ASP A 227 -18.45 7.55 -16.51
C ASP A 227 -18.60 8.71 -15.50
N GLU A 228 -19.50 9.64 -15.81
CA GLU A 228 -19.76 10.82 -14.98
C GLU A 228 -20.34 10.44 -13.61
N ASP A 229 -21.26 9.47 -13.56
CA ASP A 229 -21.87 9.03 -12.30
C ASP A 229 -20.84 8.40 -11.38
N GLY A 230 -19.91 7.63 -11.92
CA GLY A 230 -18.80 7.06 -11.15
C GLY A 230 -17.84 8.13 -10.61
N ARG A 231 -17.53 9.16 -11.40
CA ARG A 231 -16.72 10.29 -10.94
C ARG A 231 -17.42 11.07 -9.83
N LYS A 232 -18.71 11.33 -9.96
CA LYS A 232 -19.51 11.98 -8.91
C LYS A 232 -19.60 11.11 -7.66
N LEU A 233 -19.72 9.76 -7.81
CA LEU A 233 -19.74 8.86 -6.66
C LEU A 233 -18.47 8.97 -5.82
N ARG A 234 -17.31 9.15 -6.44
CA ARG A 234 -16.05 9.42 -5.72
C ARG A 234 -16.15 10.69 -4.87
N ILE A 235 -16.76 11.75 -5.39
CA ILE A 235 -16.97 13.00 -4.63
C ILE A 235 -17.92 12.76 -3.45
N TYR A 236 -19.02 12.02 -3.67
CA TYR A 236 -19.93 11.63 -2.60
C TYR A 236 -19.22 10.86 -1.47
N GLN A 237 -18.39 9.90 -1.82
CA GLN A 237 -17.62 9.11 -0.83
C GLN A 237 -16.62 9.97 -0.06
N GLN A 238 -15.87 10.83 -0.77
CA GLN A 238 -14.89 11.70 -0.14
C GLN A 238 -15.56 12.69 0.82
N TYR A 239 -16.66 13.30 0.42
CA TYR A 239 -17.38 14.22 1.28
C TYR A 239 -18.02 13.51 2.48
N PHE A 240 -18.61 12.35 2.28
CA PHE A 240 -19.15 11.55 3.37
C PHE A 240 -18.06 11.25 4.43
N MET A 241 -16.89 10.85 4.00
CA MET A 241 -15.75 10.61 4.90
C MET A 241 -15.35 11.86 5.68
N VAL A 242 -15.13 12.97 5.00
CA VAL A 242 -14.60 14.18 5.66
C VAL A 242 -15.64 14.93 6.49
N SER A 243 -16.91 14.88 6.11
CA SER A 243 -18.00 15.47 6.89
C SER A 243 -18.14 14.78 8.26
N ASN A 244 -18.11 13.45 8.26
CA ASN A 244 -18.12 12.67 9.49
C ASN A 244 -16.84 12.89 10.31
N ALA A 245 -15.68 12.90 9.67
CA ALA A 245 -14.40 13.14 10.34
C ALA A 245 -14.38 14.51 11.05
N ALA A 246 -14.79 15.56 10.35
CA ALA A 246 -14.79 16.91 10.89
C ALA A 246 -15.73 17.03 12.13
N ARG A 247 -16.91 16.43 12.07
CA ARG A 247 -17.86 16.43 13.21
C ARG A 247 -17.30 15.67 14.39
N LEU A 248 -16.75 14.48 14.17
CA LEU A 248 -16.13 13.68 15.24
C LEU A 248 -14.99 14.45 15.91
N ILE A 249 -14.13 15.09 15.14
CA ILE A 249 -13.00 15.87 15.67
C ILE A 249 -13.49 17.05 16.50
N ILE A 250 -14.48 17.81 16.01
CA ILE A 250 -15.07 18.93 16.75
C ILE A 250 -15.67 18.44 18.07
N ASP A 251 -16.46 17.37 18.05
CA ASP A 251 -17.11 16.84 19.23
C ASP A 251 -16.09 16.35 20.27
N GLU A 252 -15.07 15.61 19.85
CA GLU A 252 -14.01 15.15 20.75
C GLU A 252 -13.20 16.31 21.36
N CYS A 253 -12.88 17.32 20.55
CA CYS A 253 -12.13 18.50 21.03
C CYS A 253 -12.97 19.34 22.01
N LYS A 254 -14.27 19.55 21.73
CA LYS A 254 -15.18 20.23 22.67
C LYS A 254 -15.29 19.46 23.99
N ALA A 255 -15.38 18.13 23.93
CA ALA A 255 -15.43 17.29 25.12
C ALA A 255 -14.16 17.40 25.98
N LYS A 256 -13.02 17.72 25.39
CA LYS A 256 -11.75 17.97 26.10
C LYS A 256 -11.58 19.41 26.58
N GLY A 257 -12.54 20.29 26.29
CA GLY A 257 -12.54 21.68 26.73
C GLY A 257 -12.07 22.72 25.71
N SER A 258 -11.92 22.34 24.43
CA SER A 258 -11.65 23.32 23.38
C SER A 258 -12.81 24.30 23.19
N ASN A 259 -12.48 25.57 23.00
CA ASN A 259 -13.43 26.60 22.58
C ASN A 259 -13.50 26.73 21.05
N LEU A 260 -12.83 25.83 20.33
CA LEU A 260 -12.65 25.75 18.88
C LEU A 260 -11.72 26.81 18.27
N TYR A 261 -11.50 27.96 18.88
CA TYR A 261 -10.46 28.92 18.45
C TYR A 261 -9.05 28.39 18.69
N ASP A 262 -8.90 27.45 19.61
CA ASP A 262 -7.66 26.75 19.95
C ASP A 262 -7.65 25.28 19.46
N LEU A 263 -8.43 24.95 18.44
CA LEU A 263 -8.59 23.59 17.91
C LEU A 263 -7.24 22.92 17.63
N PHE A 264 -6.27 23.67 17.09
CA PHE A 264 -4.92 23.16 16.78
C PHE A 264 -4.10 22.78 18.03
N ASP A 265 -4.53 23.14 19.23
CA ASP A 265 -3.93 22.67 20.48
C ASP A 265 -4.50 21.30 20.92
N TYR A 266 -5.63 20.88 20.35
CA TYR A 266 -6.32 19.64 20.65
C TYR A 266 -6.28 18.62 19.53
N ALA A 267 -6.08 19.05 18.31
CA ALA A 267 -6.08 18.20 17.13
C ALA A 267 -5.00 18.58 16.13
N VAL A 268 -4.42 17.59 15.49
CA VAL A 268 -3.74 17.70 14.21
C VAL A 268 -4.37 16.71 13.26
N ILE A 269 -4.66 17.15 12.03
CA ILE A 269 -5.27 16.34 10.99
C ILE A 269 -4.23 16.11 9.90
N GLN A 270 -3.84 14.85 9.70
CA GLN A 270 -2.97 14.47 8.59
C GLN A 270 -3.83 14.02 7.42
N ILE A 271 -3.79 14.80 6.35
CA ILE A 271 -4.50 14.54 5.09
C ILE A 271 -3.65 13.61 4.24
N ASN A 272 -4.07 12.35 4.11
CA ASN A 272 -3.34 11.33 3.38
C ASN A 272 -3.73 11.32 1.89
N ASP A 273 -2.89 11.93 1.05
CA ASP A 273 -3.16 12.27 -0.34
C ASP A 273 -4.32 13.28 -0.47
N THR A 274 -4.93 13.41 -1.63
CA THR A 274 -5.99 14.42 -1.90
C THR A 274 -7.40 13.94 -1.61
N HIS A 275 -7.59 12.66 -1.32
CA HIS A 275 -8.93 12.12 -1.05
C HIS A 275 -9.64 12.82 0.12
N PRO A 276 -8.96 13.18 1.22
CA PRO A 276 -9.58 13.90 2.33
C PRO A 276 -9.54 15.42 2.23
N THR A 277 -9.12 16.00 1.13
CA THR A 277 -8.89 17.46 1.01
C THR A 277 -10.12 18.29 1.42
N MET A 278 -11.33 17.83 1.10
CA MET A 278 -12.56 18.55 1.43
C MET A 278 -12.78 18.74 2.94
N ILE A 279 -11.98 18.09 3.80
CA ILE A 279 -12.03 18.36 5.24
C ILE A 279 -11.70 19.81 5.56
N ILE A 280 -10.89 20.47 4.74
CA ILE A 280 -10.53 21.90 4.93
C ILE A 280 -11.76 22.77 4.78
N PRO A 281 -12.46 22.83 3.63
CA PRO A 281 -13.68 23.65 3.53
C PRO A 281 -14.81 23.16 4.42
N GLU A 282 -14.96 21.85 4.66
CA GLU A 282 -16.00 21.33 5.56
C GLU A 282 -15.79 21.76 7.00
N LEU A 283 -14.55 21.68 7.49
CA LEU A 283 -14.23 22.12 8.85
C LEU A 283 -14.42 23.64 9.01
N ILE A 284 -14.06 24.43 8.01
CA ILE A 284 -14.34 25.87 7.98
C ILE A 284 -15.85 26.12 8.08
N ARG A 285 -16.65 25.41 7.27
CA ARG A 285 -18.10 25.53 7.28
C ARG A 285 -18.70 25.24 8.65
N LEU A 286 -18.26 24.15 9.29
CA LEU A 286 -18.74 23.75 10.60
C LEU A 286 -18.33 24.75 11.70
N LEU A 287 -17.11 25.28 11.66
CA LEU A 287 -16.66 26.31 12.62
C LEU A 287 -17.47 27.61 12.48
N VAL A 288 -17.77 28.01 11.24
CA VAL A 288 -18.63 29.17 10.99
C VAL A 288 -20.06 28.92 11.51
N ALA A 289 -20.59 27.70 11.34
CA ALA A 289 -21.89 27.31 11.90
C ALA A 289 -21.91 27.35 13.43
N GLU A 290 -20.77 27.14 14.11
CA GLU A 290 -20.58 27.27 15.55
C GLU A 290 -20.44 28.75 16.01
N GLY A 291 -20.49 29.70 15.09
CA GLY A 291 -20.46 31.14 15.38
C GLY A 291 -19.10 31.82 15.14
N MET A 292 -18.11 31.09 14.60
CA MET A 292 -16.82 31.67 14.25
C MET A 292 -16.92 32.50 12.98
N ASN A 293 -16.24 33.65 12.88
CA ASN A 293 -16.17 34.34 11.61
C ASN A 293 -15.29 33.62 10.60
N MET A 294 -15.50 33.89 9.32
CA MET A 294 -14.83 33.16 8.22
C MET A 294 -13.31 33.23 8.32
N ASP A 295 -12.74 34.40 8.57
CA ASP A 295 -11.28 34.56 8.62
C ASP A 295 -10.65 33.82 9.80
N ALA A 296 -11.30 33.85 10.97
CA ALA A 296 -10.87 33.06 12.12
C ALA A 296 -10.96 31.56 11.84
N ALA A 297 -12.05 31.09 11.22
CA ALA A 297 -12.21 29.69 10.86
C ALA A 297 -11.11 29.21 9.88
N ILE A 298 -10.83 30.00 8.86
CA ILE A 298 -9.73 29.72 7.90
C ILE A 298 -8.38 29.65 8.63
N TYR A 299 -8.11 30.58 9.53
CA TYR A 299 -6.86 30.59 10.30
C TYR A 299 -6.74 29.31 11.17
N VAL A 300 -7.77 28.96 11.91
CA VAL A 300 -7.78 27.79 12.79
C VAL A 300 -7.55 26.52 11.97
N VAL A 301 -8.27 26.34 10.87
CA VAL A 301 -8.15 25.14 10.02
C VAL A 301 -6.76 25.06 9.40
N SER A 302 -6.20 26.18 8.93
CA SER A 302 -4.85 26.21 8.36
C SER A 302 -3.75 25.87 9.35
N LYS A 303 -4.00 26.00 10.65
CA LYS A 303 -3.08 25.59 11.73
C LYS A 303 -3.29 24.14 12.18
N THR A 304 -4.40 23.53 11.79
CA THR A 304 -4.79 22.19 12.21
C THR A 304 -4.45 21.11 11.20
N CYS A 305 -4.42 21.44 9.90
CA CYS A 305 -4.28 20.48 8.81
C CYS A 305 -2.85 20.42 8.26
N ALA A 306 -2.35 19.21 8.05
CA ALA A 306 -1.10 18.91 7.37
C ALA A 306 -1.37 17.93 6.22
N TYR A 307 -0.63 18.04 5.13
CA TYR A 307 -0.85 17.30 3.89
C TYR A 307 0.36 16.44 3.54
N THR A 308 0.11 15.16 3.28
CA THR A 308 1.07 14.23 2.69
C THR A 308 0.74 14.01 1.22
N ASN A 309 1.68 14.32 0.33
CA ASN A 309 1.56 14.04 -1.09
C ASN A 309 2.11 12.64 -1.41
N HIS A 310 1.34 11.83 -2.14
CA HIS A 310 1.76 10.52 -2.64
C HIS A 310 1.84 10.47 -4.18
N THR A 311 1.55 11.57 -4.85
CA THR A 311 1.46 11.65 -6.31
C THR A 311 2.57 12.53 -6.84
N ILE A 312 3.47 11.96 -7.68
CA ILE A 312 4.57 12.74 -8.24
C ILE A 312 4.09 13.68 -9.33
N LEU A 313 3.36 13.16 -10.34
CA LEU A 313 2.96 13.96 -11.50
C LEU A 313 1.89 14.99 -11.14
N ALA A 314 2.19 16.28 -11.33
CA ALA A 314 1.24 17.36 -11.10
C ALA A 314 -0.05 17.20 -11.91
N GLU A 315 0.03 16.70 -13.14
CA GLU A 315 -1.14 16.43 -14.00
C GLU A 315 -2.04 15.31 -13.50
N ALA A 316 -1.50 14.38 -12.70
CA ALA A 316 -2.25 13.31 -12.07
C ALA A 316 -2.89 13.72 -10.73
N LEU A 317 -2.59 14.93 -10.22
CA LEU A 317 -3.23 15.47 -9.04
C LEU A 317 -4.74 15.68 -9.28
N GLU A 318 -5.53 15.29 -8.30
CA GLU A 318 -6.99 15.30 -8.41
C GLU A 318 -7.56 16.71 -8.58
N LYS A 319 -8.42 16.87 -9.57
CA LYS A 319 -9.17 18.09 -9.85
C LYS A 319 -10.59 17.73 -10.28
N TRP A 320 -11.54 18.52 -9.81
CA TRP A 320 -12.95 18.30 -10.08
C TRP A 320 -13.57 19.49 -10.79
N PRO A 321 -14.41 19.27 -11.81
CA PRO A 321 -15.23 20.33 -12.36
C PRO A 321 -16.04 21.00 -11.24
N ARG A 322 -16.02 22.33 -11.17
CA ARG A 322 -16.77 23.05 -10.12
C ARG A 322 -18.25 22.72 -10.14
N HIS A 323 -18.85 22.47 -11.32
CA HIS A 323 -20.25 22.09 -11.42
C HIS A 323 -20.55 20.70 -10.82
N TYR A 324 -19.58 19.77 -10.76
CA TYR A 324 -19.74 18.52 -10.02
C TYR A 324 -19.87 18.79 -8.52
N LEU A 325 -18.98 19.64 -7.99
CA LEU A 325 -19.04 20.02 -6.58
C LEU A 325 -20.34 20.79 -6.25
N ALA A 326 -20.80 21.65 -7.17
CA ALA A 326 -22.06 22.39 -7.00
C ALA A 326 -23.28 21.45 -6.97
N GLU A 327 -23.24 20.34 -7.68
CA GLU A 327 -24.29 19.32 -7.65
C GLU A 327 -24.22 18.46 -6.37
N VAL A 328 -23.04 17.96 -6.03
CA VAL A 328 -22.85 16.98 -4.94
C VAL A 328 -22.81 17.67 -3.58
N VAL A 329 -22.04 18.75 -3.45
CA VAL A 329 -21.76 19.44 -2.17
C VAL A 329 -21.89 20.96 -2.33
N PRO A 330 -23.07 21.47 -2.71
CA PRO A 330 -23.26 22.90 -3.00
C PRO A 330 -22.86 23.81 -1.85
N GLN A 331 -22.95 23.34 -0.61
CA GLN A 331 -22.57 24.12 0.58
C GLN A 331 -21.07 24.40 0.69
N LEU A 332 -20.22 23.64 0.02
CA LEU A 332 -18.77 23.86 0.04
C LEU A 332 -18.31 24.84 -1.04
N VAL A 333 -19.07 24.98 -2.13
CA VAL A 333 -18.65 25.79 -3.28
C VAL A 333 -18.39 27.25 -2.90
N PRO A 334 -19.28 27.96 -2.15
CA PRO A 334 -19.01 29.33 -1.72
C PRO A 334 -17.73 29.47 -0.89
N ILE A 335 -17.44 28.47 -0.04
CA ILE A 335 -16.22 28.47 0.79
C ILE A 335 -15.00 28.29 -0.09
N ILE A 336 -15.01 27.35 -1.02
CA ILE A 336 -13.91 27.11 -1.97
C ILE A 336 -13.65 28.38 -2.81
N GLU A 337 -14.70 29.07 -3.25
CA GLU A 337 -14.59 30.33 -3.97
C GLU A 337 -13.94 31.44 -3.12
N ILE A 338 -14.28 31.55 -1.83
CA ILE A 338 -13.63 32.46 -0.90
C ILE A 338 -12.14 32.11 -0.74
N LEU A 339 -11.80 30.84 -0.61
CA LEU A 339 -10.43 30.37 -0.49
C LEU A 339 -9.62 30.73 -1.74
N ASP A 340 -10.19 30.51 -2.93
CA ASP A 340 -9.55 30.86 -4.21
C ASP A 340 -9.39 32.38 -4.38
N ASP A 341 -10.40 33.17 -4.03
CA ASP A 341 -10.33 34.63 -4.08
C ASP A 341 -9.21 35.18 -3.20
N LYS A 342 -9.04 34.64 -1.99
CA LYS A 342 -7.95 35.03 -1.10
C LYS A 342 -6.58 34.67 -1.68
N VAL A 343 -6.44 33.54 -2.36
CA VAL A 343 -5.21 33.13 -3.06
C VAL A 343 -4.91 34.12 -4.20
N ARG A 344 -5.89 34.44 -5.03
CA ARG A 344 -5.75 35.33 -6.18
C ARG A 344 -5.39 36.77 -5.79
N ARG A 345 -5.82 37.21 -4.61
CA ARG A 345 -5.43 38.52 -4.06
C ARG A 345 -3.99 38.54 -3.58
N ARG A 346 -3.43 37.40 -3.17
CA ARG A 346 -2.04 37.30 -2.70
C ARG A 346 -1.04 36.98 -3.79
N PHE A 347 -1.44 36.22 -4.80
CA PHE A 347 -0.55 35.70 -5.84
C PHE A 347 -1.17 35.91 -7.22
N SER A 348 -0.39 36.50 -8.13
CA SER A 348 -0.80 36.70 -9.52
C SER A 348 -0.54 35.51 -10.42
N ASP A 349 0.18 34.51 -9.93
CA ASP A 349 0.50 33.27 -10.66
C ASP A 349 -0.73 32.36 -10.76
N GLU A 350 -1.27 32.21 -11.96
CA GLU A 350 -2.43 31.35 -12.24
C GLU A 350 -2.16 29.87 -11.92
N SER A 351 -0.91 29.42 -11.97
CA SER A 351 -0.56 28.03 -11.71
C SER A 351 -0.79 27.61 -10.26
N VAL A 352 -0.93 28.56 -9.33
CA VAL A 352 -1.22 28.27 -7.93
C VAL A 352 -2.69 28.50 -7.55
N ALA A 353 -3.54 28.93 -8.50
CA ALA A 353 -4.97 29.11 -8.25
C ALA A 353 -5.64 27.80 -7.86
N ILE A 354 -6.64 27.88 -6.98
CA ILE A 354 -7.46 26.72 -6.61
C ILE A 354 -8.43 26.35 -7.73
N ILE A 355 -9.13 27.37 -8.26
CA ILE A 355 -10.04 27.20 -9.40
C ILE A 355 -9.33 27.72 -10.64
N ASP A 356 -9.07 26.85 -11.61
CA ASP A 356 -8.36 27.22 -12.83
C ASP A 356 -9.26 27.81 -13.90
N ARG A 357 -8.66 28.21 -15.04
CA ARG A 357 -9.39 28.82 -16.17
C ARG A 357 -10.40 27.89 -16.85
N ASN A 358 -10.27 26.60 -16.66
CA ASN A 358 -11.18 25.57 -17.15
C ASN A 358 -12.27 25.21 -16.15
N ASP A 359 -12.40 25.99 -15.10
CA ASP A 359 -13.38 25.78 -14.02
C ASP A 359 -13.18 24.45 -13.25
N LEU A 360 -11.91 24.02 -13.15
CA LEU A 360 -11.52 22.84 -12.40
C LEU A 360 -10.97 23.26 -11.02
N VAL A 361 -11.43 22.59 -9.97
CA VAL A 361 -10.99 22.79 -8.60
C VAL A 361 -9.85 21.83 -8.32
N HIS A 362 -8.66 22.40 -8.05
CA HIS A 362 -7.45 21.65 -7.73
C HIS A 362 -7.39 21.30 -6.24
N MET A 363 -7.56 20.04 -5.92
CA MET A 363 -7.65 19.60 -4.52
C MET A 363 -6.32 19.81 -3.78
N ALA A 364 -5.19 19.40 -4.34
CA ALA A 364 -3.88 19.60 -3.73
C ALA A 364 -3.56 21.08 -3.48
N HIS A 365 -4.05 21.97 -4.32
CA HIS A 365 -3.84 23.42 -4.13
C HIS A 365 -4.53 23.92 -2.86
N ILE A 366 -5.69 23.40 -2.53
CA ILE A 366 -6.37 23.70 -1.25
C ILE A 366 -5.49 23.27 -0.07
N ASP A 367 -4.97 22.03 -0.13
CA ASP A 367 -4.12 21.47 0.93
C ASP A 367 -2.85 22.30 1.16
N ILE A 368 -2.21 22.73 0.08
CA ILE A 368 -0.94 23.46 0.16
C ILE A 368 -1.16 24.87 0.69
N HIS A 369 -2.18 25.59 0.19
CA HIS A 369 -2.46 26.94 0.66
C HIS A 369 -2.95 27.00 2.11
N TYR A 370 -3.78 26.05 2.50
CA TYR A 370 -4.51 26.06 3.78
C TYR A 370 -4.11 24.95 4.76
N GLY A 371 -3.02 24.27 4.50
CA GLY A 371 -2.31 23.41 5.44
C GLY A 371 -1.02 24.07 5.92
N PHE A 372 -0.49 23.62 7.06
CA PHE A 372 0.76 24.18 7.61
C PHE A 372 2.00 23.35 7.24
N SER A 373 1.84 22.15 6.71
CA SER A 373 2.93 21.27 6.29
C SER A 373 2.54 20.50 5.03
N VAL A 374 3.50 20.37 4.12
CA VAL A 374 3.42 19.57 2.89
C VAL A 374 4.63 18.66 2.87
N ASN A 375 4.43 17.35 2.97
CA ASN A 375 5.56 16.43 2.88
C ASN A 375 5.47 15.49 1.69
N GLY A 376 6.65 15.21 1.10
CA GLY A 376 6.86 14.06 0.26
C GLY A 376 7.15 12.82 1.11
N VAL A 377 7.27 11.65 0.46
CA VAL A 377 7.31 10.35 1.12
C VAL A 377 8.60 9.56 0.86
N ALA A 378 9.55 10.13 0.17
CA ALA A 378 10.93 9.70 0.01
C ALA A 378 11.79 10.91 -0.37
N TYR A 379 13.10 10.80 -0.16
CA TYR A 379 14.02 11.92 -0.44
C TYR A 379 13.90 12.41 -1.89
N LEU A 380 14.04 11.50 -2.87
CA LEU A 380 13.95 11.85 -4.29
C LEU A 380 12.57 12.47 -4.64
N HIS A 381 11.49 11.87 -4.16
CA HIS A 381 10.14 12.38 -4.35
C HIS A 381 10.01 13.83 -3.88
N THR A 382 10.48 14.11 -2.69
CA THR A 382 10.44 15.47 -2.12
C THR A 382 11.24 16.45 -2.93
N GLU A 383 12.42 16.06 -3.41
CA GLU A 383 13.24 16.91 -4.29
C GLU A 383 12.57 17.16 -5.65
N ILE A 384 11.91 16.18 -6.22
CA ILE A 384 11.12 16.34 -7.47
C ILE A 384 9.94 17.30 -7.24
N LEU A 385 9.23 17.18 -6.11
CA LEU A 385 8.17 18.13 -5.76
C LEU A 385 8.68 19.58 -5.67
N LYS A 386 9.78 19.79 -4.96
CA LYS A 386 10.37 21.12 -4.78
C LYS A 386 10.92 21.74 -6.07
N ASN A 387 11.62 20.95 -6.87
CA ASN A 387 12.41 21.45 -7.98
C ASN A 387 11.70 21.36 -9.34
N SER A 388 10.61 20.60 -9.43
CA SER A 388 9.87 20.37 -10.68
C SER A 388 8.37 20.48 -10.47
N GLU A 389 7.70 19.45 -9.98
CA GLU A 389 6.25 19.29 -10.05
C GLU A 389 5.45 20.33 -9.25
N LEU A 390 5.92 20.72 -8.06
CA LEU A 390 5.30 21.74 -7.21
C LEU A 390 6.25 22.92 -6.93
N ASN A 391 7.19 23.16 -7.83
CA ASN A 391 8.16 24.25 -7.69
C ASN A 391 7.49 25.61 -7.53
N ASN A 392 6.40 25.87 -8.23
CA ASN A 392 5.58 27.08 -8.10
C ASN A 392 5.10 27.30 -6.66
N PHE A 393 4.72 26.25 -5.95
CA PHE A 393 4.33 26.30 -4.53
C PHE A 393 5.53 26.40 -3.60
N TYR A 394 6.61 25.69 -3.92
CA TYR A 394 7.83 25.74 -3.11
C TYR A 394 8.42 27.16 -3.07
N LYS A 395 8.33 27.88 -4.17
CA LYS A 395 8.77 29.28 -4.24
C LYS A 395 8.02 30.20 -3.28
N ILE A 396 6.73 29.95 -3.03
CA ILE A 396 5.90 30.81 -2.18
C ILE A 396 5.79 30.30 -0.74
N TYR A 397 5.98 29.01 -0.51
CA TYR A 397 5.89 28.37 0.81
C TYR A 397 7.06 27.42 1.10
N PRO A 398 8.32 27.85 0.97
CA PRO A 398 9.46 26.95 1.17
C PRO A 398 9.47 26.30 2.56
N GLU A 399 8.95 26.99 3.56
CA GLU A 399 8.89 26.53 4.95
C GLU A 399 7.89 25.40 5.20
N LYS A 400 6.92 25.18 4.31
CA LYS A 400 5.93 24.10 4.45
C LYS A 400 6.46 22.75 3.97
N PHE A 401 7.40 22.76 3.02
CA PHE A 401 7.88 21.55 2.34
C PHE A 401 8.91 20.81 3.18
N ASN A 402 8.67 19.53 3.41
CA ASN A 402 9.59 18.64 4.10
C ASN A 402 9.47 17.20 3.60
N ASN A 403 10.44 16.37 3.96
CA ASN A 403 10.45 14.95 3.64
C ASN A 403 10.14 14.10 4.87
N LYS A 404 9.28 13.11 4.70
CA LYS A 404 9.07 12.02 5.65
C LYS A 404 9.13 10.70 4.88
N THR A 405 10.32 10.13 4.80
CA THR A 405 10.50 8.84 4.11
C THR A 405 9.59 7.79 4.75
N ASN A 406 8.81 7.12 3.92
CA ASN A 406 7.90 6.07 4.36
C ASN A 406 8.62 4.98 5.13
N GLY A 407 7.86 4.19 5.86
CA GLY A 407 8.34 3.06 6.61
C GLY A 407 7.28 1.98 6.75
N ILE A 408 7.69 0.87 7.31
CA ILE A 408 6.86 -0.32 7.49
C ILE A 408 6.90 -0.77 8.95
N THR A 409 5.83 -1.39 9.44
CA THR A 409 5.84 -1.99 10.79
C THR A 409 6.60 -3.31 10.77
N PHE A 410 7.61 -3.42 11.64
CA PHE A 410 8.40 -4.64 11.81
C PHE A 410 7.61 -5.73 12.53
N ARG A 411 6.57 -5.39 13.32
CA ARG A 411 5.69 -6.38 13.95
C ARG A 411 5.09 -7.31 12.91
N ARG A 412 4.51 -6.76 11.84
CA ARG A 412 3.94 -7.58 10.75
C ARG A 412 5.01 -8.13 9.81
N TRP A 413 5.93 -7.27 9.35
CA TRP A 413 6.80 -7.59 8.21
C TRP A 413 8.10 -8.28 8.58
N LEU A 414 8.33 -8.52 9.86
CA LEU A 414 9.42 -9.35 10.37
C LEU A 414 8.93 -10.31 11.45
N LEU A 415 8.43 -9.79 12.58
CA LEU A 415 8.10 -10.61 13.76
C LEU A 415 7.00 -11.64 13.44
N TYR A 416 6.00 -11.25 12.66
CA TYR A 416 4.92 -12.15 12.29
C TYR A 416 5.24 -12.99 11.05
N CYS A 417 5.60 -12.35 9.93
CA CYS A 417 5.71 -13.08 8.67
C CYS A 417 6.99 -13.91 8.51
N ASN A 418 8.03 -13.68 9.34
CA ASN A 418 9.30 -14.40 9.26
C ASN A 418 9.84 -14.78 10.66
N GLU A 419 9.18 -15.73 11.29
CA GLU A 419 9.56 -16.19 12.64
C GLU A 419 10.96 -16.77 12.67
N LEU A 420 11.36 -17.53 11.66
CA LEU A 420 12.70 -18.14 11.58
C LEU A 420 13.79 -17.08 11.60
N LEU A 421 13.63 -16.00 10.83
CA LEU A 421 14.58 -14.90 10.81
C LEU A 421 14.54 -14.11 12.14
N THR A 422 13.34 -13.86 12.67
CA THR A 422 13.16 -13.16 13.95
C THR A 422 13.89 -13.88 15.10
N ASP A 423 13.69 -15.18 15.23
CA ASP A 423 14.31 -16.00 16.28
C ASP A 423 15.83 -15.99 16.14
N THR A 424 16.33 -16.12 14.92
CA THR A 424 17.75 -16.10 14.61
C THR A 424 18.41 -14.75 14.92
N ILE A 425 17.77 -13.65 14.51
CA ILE A 425 18.27 -12.29 14.85
C ILE A 425 18.29 -12.11 16.37
N THR A 426 17.22 -12.52 17.06
CA THR A 426 17.13 -12.41 18.53
C THR A 426 18.24 -13.21 19.21
N GLU A 427 18.55 -14.41 18.72
CA GLU A 427 19.68 -15.22 19.22
C GLU A 427 21.03 -14.50 19.03
N TRP A 428 21.23 -13.84 17.89
CA TRP A 428 22.52 -13.23 17.55
C TRP A 428 22.78 -11.87 18.18
N ILE A 429 21.76 -11.02 18.30
CA ILE A 429 21.92 -9.63 18.75
C ILE A 429 21.01 -9.24 19.93
N GLY A 430 20.20 -10.16 20.45
CA GLY A 430 19.20 -9.85 21.47
C GLY A 430 17.92 -9.29 20.87
N ASP A 431 16.96 -8.90 21.71
CA ASP A 431 15.62 -8.47 21.30
C ASP A 431 15.44 -6.95 21.23
N GLY A 432 16.50 -6.17 21.45
CA GLY A 432 16.46 -4.71 21.44
C GLY A 432 15.96 -4.12 20.13
N TYR A 433 16.26 -4.78 18.99
CA TYR A 433 15.82 -4.33 17.66
C TYR A 433 14.28 -4.30 17.50
N LYS A 434 13.56 -5.04 18.32
CA LYS A 434 12.08 -5.04 18.31
C LYS A 434 11.50 -3.70 18.75
N LYS A 435 12.25 -2.92 19.53
CA LYS A 435 11.91 -1.58 20.01
C LYS A 435 12.70 -0.48 19.30
N ASP A 436 13.96 -0.74 19.00
CA ASP A 436 14.84 0.15 18.24
C ASP A 436 15.37 -0.60 17.01
N ALA A 437 14.70 -0.42 15.89
CA ALA A 437 15.02 -1.12 14.65
C ALA A 437 16.46 -0.84 14.16
N MET A 438 17.06 0.29 14.52
CA MET A 438 18.46 0.61 14.16
C MET A 438 19.46 -0.36 14.78
N GLU A 439 19.09 -1.09 15.82
CA GLU A 439 19.94 -2.15 16.38
C GLU A 439 20.18 -3.31 15.41
N LEU A 440 19.42 -3.45 14.34
CA LEU A 440 19.72 -4.42 13.27
C LEU A 440 21.09 -4.23 12.65
N GLU A 441 21.67 -3.03 12.72
CA GLU A 441 23.04 -2.79 12.23
C GLU A 441 24.11 -3.63 12.95
N LYS A 442 23.82 -4.12 14.15
CA LYS A 442 24.70 -5.08 14.85
C LYS A 442 24.93 -6.36 14.03
N MET A 443 24.03 -6.69 13.12
CA MET A 443 24.17 -7.82 12.19
C MET A 443 25.40 -7.69 11.28
N LEU A 444 25.88 -6.48 11.00
CA LEU A 444 27.07 -6.25 10.16
C LEU A 444 28.32 -6.90 10.72
N ALA A 445 28.39 -7.13 12.03
CA ALA A 445 29.50 -7.84 12.67
C ALA A 445 29.66 -9.29 12.17
N PHE A 446 28.60 -9.85 11.56
CA PHE A 446 28.55 -11.25 11.11
C PHE A 446 28.70 -11.42 9.59
N VAL A 447 28.99 -10.35 8.87
CA VAL A 447 29.04 -10.35 7.39
C VAL A 447 30.12 -11.29 6.82
N ASN A 448 31.13 -11.67 7.65
CA ASN A 448 32.18 -12.62 7.31
C ASN A 448 32.12 -13.91 8.14
N ASP A 449 31.06 -14.14 8.89
CA ASP A 449 30.86 -15.34 9.71
C ASP A 449 30.16 -16.42 8.86
N ASP A 450 30.93 -17.42 8.42
CA ASP A 450 30.45 -18.45 7.50
C ASP A 450 29.24 -19.22 8.04
N ASP A 451 29.22 -19.57 9.33
CA ASP A 451 28.11 -20.32 9.94
C ASP A 451 26.83 -19.50 9.94
N LYS A 452 26.91 -18.20 10.23
CA LYS A 452 25.76 -17.30 10.23
C LYS A 452 25.28 -17.01 8.81
N LEU A 453 26.17 -16.88 7.85
CA LEU A 453 25.80 -16.72 6.44
C LEU A 453 25.09 -17.96 5.91
N GLU A 454 25.58 -19.15 6.23
CA GLU A 454 24.91 -20.41 5.88
C GLU A 454 23.51 -20.50 6.52
N LYS A 455 23.40 -20.07 7.78
CA LYS A 455 22.11 -20.02 8.49
C LYS A 455 21.09 -19.13 7.78
N LEU A 456 21.49 -17.97 7.25
CA LEU A 456 20.59 -17.11 6.46
C LEU A 456 20.09 -17.80 5.19
N LEU A 457 20.98 -18.53 4.49
CA LEU A 457 20.60 -19.30 3.31
C LEU A 457 19.61 -20.42 3.65
N GLU A 458 19.84 -21.10 4.78
CA GLU A 458 18.91 -22.13 5.29
C GLU A 458 17.52 -21.55 5.60
N ILE A 459 17.46 -20.41 6.30
CA ILE A 459 16.20 -19.73 6.61
C ILE A 459 15.45 -19.39 5.33
N LYS A 460 16.13 -18.83 4.33
CA LYS A 460 15.53 -18.52 3.02
C LYS A 460 14.97 -19.78 2.36
N HIS A 461 15.69 -20.87 2.39
CA HIS A 461 15.22 -22.14 1.85
C HIS A 461 13.98 -22.66 2.57
N GLN A 462 13.94 -22.58 3.91
CA GLN A 462 12.76 -22.97 4.68
C GLN A 462 11.54 -22.07 4.36
N ASN A 463 11.75 -20.78 4.20
CA ASN A 463 10.68 -19.87 3.79
C ASN A 463 10.16 -20.18 2.38
N LYS A 464 11.01 -20.61 1.45
CA LYS A 464 10.58 -21.11 0.13
C LYS A 464 9.74 -22.38 0.24
N LEU A 465 10.10 -23.30 1.12
CA LEU A 465 9.31 -24.50 1.40
C LEU A 465 7.93 -24.16 1.97
N HIS A 466 7.86 -23.21 2.89
CA HIS A 466 6.58 -22.73 3.43
C HIS A 466 5.70 -22.11 2.33
N ALA A 467 6.27 -21.27 1.48
CA ALA A 467 5.56 -20.70 0.34
C ALA A 467 5.08 -21.78 -0.64
N LYS A 468 5.94 -22.75 -0.96
CA LYS A 468 5.62 -23.89 -1.83
C LYS A 468 4.41 -24.67 -1.32
N GLU A 469 4.42 -25.02 -0.06
CA GLU A 469 3.31 -25.75 0.58
C GLU A 469 2.02 -24.91 0.58
N TYR A 470 2.10 -23.64 0.96
CA TYR A 470 0.96 -22.75 1.02
C TYR A 470 0.29 -22.56 -0.35
N PHE A 471 1.05 -22.24 -1.38
CA PHE A 471 0.50 -22.00 -2.73
C PHE A 471 0.03 -23.26 -3.42
N LYS A 472 0.65 -24.42 -3.13
CA LYS A 472 0.13 -25.71 -3.60
C LYS A 472 -1.25 -25.98 -3.00
N LYS A 473 -1.40 -25.80 -1.68
CA LYS A 473 -2.65 -26.03 -0.96
C LYS A 473 -3.77 -25.07 -1.37
N THR A 474 -3.45 -23.78 -1.52
CA THR A 474 -4.45 -22.71 -1.71
C THR A 474 -4.78 -22.42 -3.17
N GLN A 475 -3.82 -22.55 -4.08
CA GLN A 475 -3.98 -22.17 -5.49
C GLN A 475 -3.55 -23.27 -6.48
N GLY A 476 -3.08 -24.43 -6.00
CA GLY A 476 -2.61 -25.51 -6.88
C GLY A 476 -1.31 -25.16 -7.63
N ILE A 477 -0.55 -24.18 -7.17
CA ILE A 477 0.69 -23.72 -7.79
C ILE A 477 1.86 -24.57 -7.28
N GLU A 478 2.65 -25.11 -8.22
CA GLU A 478 3.89 -25.83 -7.92
C GLU A 478 5.08 -24.86 -7.99
N LEU A 479 5.74 -24.66 -6.85
CA LEU A 479 6.97 -23.87 -6.77
C LEU A 479 8.18 -24.78 -6.61
N ASN A 480 9.30 -24.44 -7.24
CA ASN A 480 10.58 -25.11 -7.08
C ASN A 480 11.43 -24.36 -6.06
N GLU A 481 11.53 -24.87 -4.85
CA GLU A 481 12.31 -24.31 -3.74
C GLU A 481 13.81 -24.19 -4.02
N ASN A 482 14.30 -24.93 -4.99
CA ASN A 482 15.71 -24.87 -5.41
C ASN A 482 15.96 -23.87 -6.52
N SER A 483 14.96 -23.12 -6.94
CA SER A 483 15.08 -22.06 -7.93
C SER A 483 15.32 -20.69 -7.28
N ILE A 484 15.77 -19.74 -8.09
CA ILE A 484 15.83 -18.33 -7.70
C ILE A 484 14.40 -17.78 -7.70
N PHE A 485 13.94 -17.25 -6.57
CA PHE A 485 12.64 -16.58 -6.50
C PHE A 485 12.80 -15.09 -6.83
N ASP A 486 12.40 -14.75 -8.02
CA ASP A 486 12.43 -13.41 -8.59
C ASP A 486 10.99 -12.87 -8.60
N ILE A 487 10.70 -11.92 -7.71
CA ILE A 487 9.31 -11.56 -7.34
C ILE A 487 9.01 -10.10 -7.66
N GLN A 488 7.92 -9.90 -8.39
CA GLN A 488 7.30 -8.59 -8.61
C GLN A 488 5.83 -8.64 -8.21
N VAL A 489 5.54 -8.14 -7.03
CA VAL A 489 4.18 -8.14 -6.46
C VAL A 489 3.79 -6.72 -6.05
N LYS A 490 2.84 -6.16 -6.77
CA LYS A 490 2.33 -4.80 -6.62
C LYS A 490 1.13 -4.59 -7.53
N ARG A 491 0.34 -3.53 -7.28
CA ARG A 491 -0.73 -3.15 -8.20
C ARG A 491 -0.20 -3.05 -9.64
N LEU A 492 -0.97 -3.54 -10.60
CA LEU A 492 -0.56 -3.44 -12.00
C LEU A 492 -0.78 -2.02 -12.53
N HIS A 493 0.31 -1.42 -12.97
CA HIS A 493 0.31 -0.14 -13.63
C HIS A 493 1.49 -0.06 -14.59
N GLU A 494 1.31 0.58 -15.74
CA GLU A 494 2.37 0.67 -16.77
C GLU A 494 3.64 1.35 -16.25
N TYR A 495 3.56 2.31 -15.30
CA TYR A 495 4.76 2.95 -14.75
C TYR A 495 5.57 2.03 -13.84
N LYS A 496 4.93 0.99 -13.24
CA LYS A 496 5.61 -0.05 -12.44
C LYS A 496 6.31 -1.07 -13.31
N ARG A 497 6.01 -1.05 -14.57
CA ARG A 497 6.66 -1.74 -15.69
C ARG A 497 6.71 -3.27 -15.56
N GLN A 498 5.61 -3.88 -15.12
CA GLN A 498 5.48 -5.33 -15.23
C GLN A 498 5.72 -5.82 -16.66
N GLN A 499 5.34 -5.03 -17.67
CA GLN A 499 5.62 -5.31 -19.08
C GLN A 499 7.11 -5.43 -19.38
N LEU A 500 7.99 -4.69 -18.69
CA LEU A 500 9.44 -4.83 -18.86
C LEU A 500 9.92 -6.19 -18.36
N ASN A 501 9.45 -6.62 -17.21
CA ASN A 501 9.75 -7.94 -16.68
C ASN A 501 9.20 -9.05 -17.58
N VAL A 502 8.01 -8.88 -18.14
CA VAL A 502 7.42 -9.82 -19.11
C VAL A 502 8.29 -9.95 -20.37
N LEU A 503 8.80 -8.85 -20.90
CA LEU A 503 9.74 -8.87 -22.05
C LEU A 503 11.03 -9.63 -21.71
N TYR A 504 11.54 -9.47 -20.49
CA TYR A 504 12.69 -10.26 -20.04
C TYR A 504 12.35 -11.77 -19.95
N VAL A 505 11.19 -12.11 -19.42
CA VAL A 505 10.73 -13.51 -19.37
C VAL A 505 10.69 -14.13 -20.76
N ILE A 506 10.13 -13.41 -21.73
CA ILE A 506 10.09 -13.86 -23.13
C ILE A 506 11.51 -14.03 -23.68
N HIS A 507 12.38 -13.06 -23.45
CA HIS A 507 13.78 -13.13 -23.86
C HIS A 507 14.47 -14.38 -23.27
N LYS A 508 14.30 -14.64 -22.00
CA LYS A 508 14.87 -15.80 -21.33
C LYS A 508 14.30 -17.12 -21.88
N TYR A 509 13.00 -17.18 -22.12
CA TYR A 509 12.35 -18.32 -22.75
C TYR A 509 12.98 -18.63 -24.12
N LEU A 510 13.17 -17.62 -24.97
CA LEU A 510 13.77 -17.77 -26.30
C LEU A 510 15.25 -18.19 -26.20
N GLU A 511 16.01 -17.67 -25.26
CA GLU A 511 17.39 -18.10 -25.01
C GLU A 511 17.47 -19.59 -24.64
N ILE A 512 16.58 -20.05 -23.73
CA ILE A 512 16.54 -21.46 -23.35
C ILE A 512 16.17 -22.34 -24.52
N LYS A 513 15.19 -21.95 -25.35
CA LYS A 513 14.83 -22.66 -26.58
C LYS A 513 15.99 -22.73 -27.57
N ALA A 514 16.88 -21.74 -27.57
CA ALA A 514 18.11 -21.72 -28.34
C ALA A 514 19.28 -22.50 -27.71
N GLY A 515 19.06 -23.14 -26.56
CA GLY A 515 20.06 -23.96 -25.88
C GLY A 515 20.95 -23.22 -24.88
N LYS A 516 20.67 -21.93 -24.60
CA LYS A 516 21.36 -21.15 -23.55
C LYS A 516 20.67 -21.35 -22.21
N LEU A 517 21.17 -22.29 -21.43
CA LEU A 517 20.50 -22.72 -20.18
C LEU A 517 21.04 -21.98 -18.96
N PRO A 518 20.17 -21.54 -18.04
CA PRO A 518 20.62 -21.01 -16.76
C PRO A 518 21.21 -22.11 -15.87
N THR A 519 22.18 -21.73 -15.03
CA THR A 519 22.83 -22.66 -14.09
C THR A 519 21.88 -23.08 -12.98
N THR A 520 21.23 -22.11 -12.34
CA THR A 520 20.17 -22.37 -11.36
C THR A 520 18.81 -22.07 -11.99
N PRO A 521 17.80 -22.92 -11.79
CA PRO A 521 16.45 -22.65 -12.26
C PRO A 521 15.91 -21.32 -11.71
N ILE A 522 15.05 -20.67 -12.48
CA ILE A 522 14.47 -19.35 -12.15
C ILE A 522 12.95 -19.51 -12.05
N THR A 523 12.36 -18.98 -10.98
CA THR A 523 10.92 -18.82 -10.85
C THR A 523 10.60 -17.34 -10.76
N VAL A 524 9.94 -16.82 -11.78
CA VAL A 524 9.45 -15.43 -11.80
C VAL A 524 8.03 -15.42 -11.27
N ILE A 525 7.82 -14.72 -10.17
CA ILE A 525 6.53 -14.67 -9.48
C ILE A 525 5.94 -13.27 -9.61
N PHE A 526 4.75 -13.19 -10.22
CA PHE A 526 3.94 -11.99 -10.30
C PHE A 526 2.74 -12.07 -9.35
N GLY A 527 2.34 -10.94 -8.82
CA GLY A 527 1.08 -10.76 -8.14
C GLY A 527 0.62 -9.33 -8.36
N ALA A 528 -0.54 -9.16 -8.99
CA ALA A 528 -1.01 -7.84 -9.37
C ALA A 528 -2.51 -7.83 -9.63
N LYS A 529 -3.19 -6.77 -9.18
CA LYS A 529 -4.56 -6.47 -9.57
C LYS A 529 -4.55 -5.24 -10.48
N ALA A 530 -5.28 -5.31 -11.59
CA ALA A 530 -5.53 -4.18 -12.47
C ALA A 530 -6.84 -3.49 -12.09
N ALA A 531 -6.88 -2.17 -12.17
CA ALA A 531 -8.16 -1.46 -12.06
C ALA A 531 -9.13 -1.97 -13.15
N PRO A 532 -10.42 -2.18 -12.84
CA PRO A 532 -11.37 -2.80 -13.79
C PRO A 532 -11.46 -2.13 -15.15
N ALA A 533 -11.35 -0.80 -15.21
CA ALA A 533 -11.41 -0.03 -16.44
C ALA A 533 -10.05 0.15 -17.14
N TYR A 534 -8.97 -0.31 -16.55
CA TYR A 534 -7.60 -0.14 -17.07
C TYR A 534 -7.26 -1.25 -18.08
N THR A 535 -7.64 -1.05 -19.31
CA THR A 535 -7.58 -2.05 -20.38
C THR A 535 -6.19 -2.59 -20.63
N ILE A 536 -5.17 -1.72 -20.79
CA ILE A 536 -3.78 -2.15 -21.04
C ILE A 536 -3.21 -2.94 -19.85
N ALA A 537 -3.55 -2.57 -18.62
CA ALA A 537 -3.16 -3.33 -17.45
C ALA A 537 -3.74 -4.75 -17.46
N LYS A 538 -5.00 -4.89 -17.85
CA LYS A 538 -5.63 -6.21 -18.03
C LYS A 538 -4.98 -7.02 -19.16
N ASP A 539 -4.56 -6.36 -20.23
CA ASP A 539 -3.84 -7.01 -21.34
C ASP A 539 -2.48 -7.54 -20.87
N ILE A 540 -1.78 -6.82 -20.02
CA ILE A 540 -0.51 -7.27 -19.42
C ILE A 540 -0.73 -8.51 -18.55
N ILE A 541 -1.76 -8.52 -17.71
CA ILE A 541 -2.13 -9.69 -16.90
C ILE A 541 -2.43 -10.88 -17.81
N HIS A 542 -3.19 -10.66 -18.88
CA HIS A 542 -3.52 -11.69 -19.85
C HIS A 542 -2.28 -12.30 -20.47
N LEU A 543 -1.32 -11.48 -20.91
CA LEU A 543 -0.05 -11.96 -21.46
C LEU A 543 0.74 -12.79 -20.42
N ILE A 544 0.83 -12.32 -19.17
CA ILE A 544 1.50 -13.08 -18.10
C ILE A 544 0.86 -14.46 -17.93
N LEU A 545 -0.46 -14.56 -17.92
CA LEU A 545 -1.17 -15.83 -17.80
C LEU A 545 -0.99 -16.75 -19.01
N CYS A 546 -0.93 -16.19 -20.22
CA CYS A 546 -0.58 -16.95 -21.43
C CYS A 546 0.85 -17.52 -21.35
N LEU A 547 1.81 -16.69 -20.93
CA LEU A 547 3.20 -17.12 -20.76
C LEU A 547 3.35 -18.15 -19.64
N GLN A 548 2.60 -18.02 -18.54
CA GLN A 548 2.59 -19.01 -17.49
C GLN A 548 2.21 -20.39 -18.04
N GLU A 549 1.15 -20.47 -18.81
CA GLU A 549 0.71 -21.74 -19.41
C GLU A 549 1.71 -22.25 -20.44
N LEU A 550 2.18 -21.40 -21.34
CA LEU A 550 3.15 -21.75 -22.38
C LEU A 550 4.46 -22.29 -21.79
N ILE A 551 5.06 -21.56 -20.86
CA ILE A 551 6.38 -21.85 -20.31
C ILE A 551 6.33 -23.09 -19.41
N ASN A 552 5.36 -23.15 -18.50
CA ASN A 552 5.25 -24.20 -17.50
C ASN A 552 4.83 -25.55 -18.10
N SER A 553 4.26 -25.55 -19.31
CA SER A 553 3.92 -26.77 -20.08
C SER A 553 4.98 -27.20 -21.09
N ASP A 554 6.01 -26.38 -21.32
CA ASP A 554 7.09 -26.69 -22.26
C ASP A 554 8.17 -27.54 -21.55
N PRO A 555 8.34 -28.85 -21.94
CA PRO A 555 9.28 -29.73 -21.25
C PRO A 555 10.76 -29.33 -21.48
N GLU A 556 11.07 -28.56 -22.51
CA GLU A 556 12.43 -28.05 -22.76
C GLU A 556 12.77 -26.85 -21.87
N VAL A 557 11.78 -26.11 -21.40
CA VAL A 557 11.94 -24.85 -20.65
C VAL A 557 11.64 -25.00 -19.16
N ARG A 558 10.58 -25.74 -18.83
CA ARG A 558 10.10 -25.90 -17.45
C ARG A 558 11.19 -26.27 -16.42
N PRO A 559 12.19 -27.11 -16.73
CA PRO A 559 13.27 -27.40 -15.77
C PRO A 559 14.12 -26.20 -15.39
N TYR A 560 14.11 -25.12 -16.20
CA TYR A 560 15.00 -23.97 -16.07
C TYR A 560 14.30 -22.66 -15.78
N LEU A 561 13.05 -22.53 -16.23
CA LEU A 561 12.26 -21.30 -16.05
C LEU A 561 10.80 -21.66 -15.80
N ASN A 562 10.23 -21.04 -14.78
CA ASN A 562 8.80 -21.09 -14.50
C ASN A 562 8.30 -19.67 -14.28
N VAL A 563 7.06 -19.43 -14.67
CA VAL A 563 6.36 -18.17 -14.44
C VAL A 563 5.12 -18.46 -13.62
N VAL A 564 4.91 -17.69 -12.56
CA VAL A 564 3.77 -17.83 -11.66
C VAL A 564 3.09 -16.49 -11.50
N MET A 565 1.79 -16.45 -11.76
CA MET A 565 0.91 -15.34 -11.41
C MET A 565 0.02 -15.78 -10.26
N VAL A 566 0.25 -15.25 -9.05
CA VAL A 566 -0.62 -15.56 -7.92
C VAL A 566 -1.97 -14.85 -8.07
N GLU A 567 -3.03 -15.57 -7.77
CA GLU A 567 -4.39 -15.03 -7.85
C GLU A 567 -4.73 -14.22 -6.60
N ASN A 568 -5.38 -13.09 -6.80
CA ASN A 568 -5.92 -12.24 -5.74
C ASN A 568 -4.86 -11.79 -4.72
N TYR A 569 -3.76 -11.22 -5.21
CA TYR A 569 -2.69 -10.70 -4.35
C TYR A 569 -3.25 -9.74 -3.28
N ASN A 570 -2.89 -9.99 -2.03
CA ASN A 570 -3.33 -9.25 -0.85
C ASN A 570 -2.24 -9.29 0.24
N VAL A 571 -2.52 -8.76 1.42
CA VAL A 571 -1.55 -8.74 2.54
C VAL A 571 -1.19 -10.17 2.96
N THR A 572 -2.14 -11.08 3.03
CA THR A 572 -1.90 -12.47 3.42
C THR A 572 -0.92 -13.16 2.47
N LEU A 573 -1.09 -13.00 1.15
CA LEU A 573 -0.15 -13.56 0.17
C LEU A 573 1.22 -12.89 0.23
N ALA A 574 1.26 -11.58 0.46
CA ALA A 574 2.51 -10.83 0.66
C ALA A 574 3.33 -11.41 1.82
N GLU A 575 2.69 -11.75 2.93
CA GLU A 575 3.33 -12.34 4.11
C GLU A 575 3.95 -13.71 3.84
N LYS A 576 3.49 -14.42 2.81
CA LYS A 576 4.06 -15.72 2.38
C LYS A 576 5.18 -15.54 1.34
N LEU A 577 5.04 -14.58 0.45
CA LEU A 577 6.00 -14.37 -0.65
C LEU A 577 7.24 -13.58 -0.21
N ILE A 578 7.08 -12.57 0.61
CA ILE A 578 8.19 -11.66 0.99
C ILE A 578 9.33 -12.41 1.68
N PRO A 579 9.08 -13.28 2.68
CA PRO A 579 10.17 -14.05 3.31
C PRO A 579 10.90 -15.02 2.38
N SER A 580 10.24 -15.46 1.29
CA SER A 580 10.79 -16.44 0.35
C SER A 580 11.59 -15.82 -0.81
N CYS A 581 11.60 -14.51 -0.95
CA CYS A 581 12.14 -13.81 -2.10
C CYS A 581 13.68 -13.74 -2.09
N ASP A 582 14.28 -13.97 -3.25
CA ASP A 582 15.71 -13.72 -3.49
C ASP A 582 15.96 -12.37 -4.14
N ILE A 583 15.22 -12.07 -5.21
CA ILE A 583 15.36 -10.83 -5.98
C ILE A 583 14.04 -10.05 -5.95
N SER A 584 14.11 -8.87 -5.39
CA SER A 584 12.98 -7.94 -5.28
C SER A 584 12.96 -7.00 -6.48
N GLU A 585 11.96 -7.15 -7.34
CA GLU A 585 11.77 -6.34 -8.53
C GLU A 585 11.12 -5.00 -8.22
N GLN A 586 11.90 -3.92 -8.32
CA GLN A 586 11.48 -2.53 -8.03
C GLN A 586 11.82 -1.64 -9.23
N ILE A 587 11.19 -1.93 -10.38
CA ILE A 587 11.61 -1.51 -11.71
C ILE A 587 10.75 -0.39 -12.32
N SER A 588 10.08 0.40 -11.51
CA SER A 588 9.34 1.57 -11.97
C SER A 588 10.21 2.50 -12.83
N LEU A 589 9.60 3.22 -13.77
CA LEU A 589 10.32 4.26 -14.47
C LEU A 589 10.80 5.33 -13.48
N ALA A 590 12.07 5.68 -13.51
CA ALA A 590 12.62 6.69 -12.62
C ALA A 590 11.79 7.97 -12.66
N SER A 591 11.56 8.61 -11.54
CA SER A 591 10.67 9.76 -11.32
C SER A 591 9.16 9.46 -11.21
N LYS A 592 8.73 8.21 -11.21
CA LYS A 592 7.29 7.87 -11.22
C LYS A 592 6.77 7.29 -9.91
N GLU A 593 7.55 6.44 -9.23
CA GLU A 593 7.16 5.93 -7.91
C GLU A 593 7.55 6.95 -6.82
N ALA A 594 6.59 7.40 -6.03
CA ALA A 594 6.87 8.37 -4.97
C ALA A 594 7.81 7.78 -3.91
N SER A 595 7.56 6.59 -3.44
CA SER A 595 8.40 5.90 -2.47
C SER A 595 8.49 4.41 -2.77
N GLY A 596 7.37 3.71 -2.82
CA GLY A 596 7.27 2.29 -2.61
C GLY A 596 7.43 1.94 -1.13
N THR A 597 6.85 0.82 -0.73
CA THR A 597 7.04 0.22 0.59
C THR A 597 7.34 -1.28 0.48
N GLY A 598 6.97 -1.91 -0.62
CA GLY A 598 7.34 -3.30 -0.93
C GLY A 598 8.84 -3.49 -0.93
N ASN A 599 9.58 -2.57 -1.52
CA ASN A 599 11.04 -2.56 -1.52
C ASN A 599 11.64 -2.67 -0.09
N MET A 600 11.06 -1.98 0.89
CA MET A 600 11.48 -2.01 2.30
C MET A 600 11.20 -3.36 2.96
N LYS A 601 10.04 -3.95 2.68
CA LYS A 601 9.63 -5.26 3.22
C LYS A 601 10.53 -6.37 2.73
N PHE A 602 10.84 -6.39 1.44
CA PHE A 602 11.75 -7.35 0.84
C PHE A 602 13.17 -7.20 1.38
N MET A 603 13.69 -5.98 1.47
CA MET A 603 15.00 -5.68 2.04
C MET A 603 15.12 -6.21 3.47
N LEU A 604 14.12 -5.94 4.31
CA LEU A 604 14.07 -6.41 5.70
C LEU A 604 14.13 -7.94 5.81
N ASN A 605 13.60 -8.66 4.83
CA ASN A 605 13.56 -10.11 4.78
C ASN A 605 14.73 -10.73 4.00
N GLY A 606 15.75 -9.95 3.67
CA GLY A 606 16.98 -10.43 3.05
C GLY A 606 16.93 -10.61 1.55
N ALA A 607 15.91 -10.10 0.87
CA ALA A 607 15.93 -10.04 -0.58
C ALA A 607 16.87 -8.94 -1.07
N VAL A 608 17.48 -9.15 -2.23
CA VAL A 608 18.32 -8.15 -2.89
C VAL A 608 17.46 -7.39 -3.90
N THR A 609 17.47 -6.07 -3.81
CA THR A 609 16.70 -5.21 -4.72
C THR A 609 17.35 -5.17 -6.09
N LEU A 610 16.55 -5.38 -7.14
CA LEU A 610 16.86 -5.05 -8.53
C LEU A 610 15.89 -3.96 -8.95
N GLY A 611 16.39 -2.77 -9.22
CA GLY A 611 15.51 -1.62 -9.43
C GLY A 611 16.18 -0.44 -10.10
N THR A 612 15.39 0.59 -10.27
CA THR A 612 15.80 1.89 -10.80
C THR A 612 16.10 2.86 -9.65
N GLU A 613 16.79 3.97 -9.95
CA GLU A 613 16.97 5.10 -9.03
C GLU A 613 15.67 5.90 -8.93
N ASP A 614 14.69 5.30 -8.24
CA ASP A 614 13.35 5.83 -8.08
C ASP A 614 12.83 5.64 -6.66
N GLY A 615 12.04 6.58 -6.18
CA GLY A 615 11.43 6.49 -4.86
C GLY A 615 12.44 6.17 -3.75
N ALA A 616 12.06 5.30 -2.84
CA ALA A 616 12.90 4.85 -1.73
C ALA A 616 14.03 3.91 -2.16
N ASN A 617 14.07 3.43 -3.41
CA ASN A 617 15.21 2.66 -3.91
C ASN A 617 16.51 3.45 -3.82
N VAL A 618 16.45 4.79 -3.98
CA VAL A 618 17.60 5.69 -3.83
C VAL A 618 18.18 5.59 -2.41
N GLU A 619 17.31 5.61 -1.41
CA GLU A 619 17.73 5.52 0.00
C GLU A 619 18.22 4.10 0.36
N ILE A 620 17.62 3.06 -0.21
CA ILE A 620 18.13 1.68 -0.08
C ILE A 620 19.54 1.59 -0.65
N HIS A 621 19.76 2.12 -1.86
CA HIS A 621 21.08 2.13 -2.50
C HIS A 621 22.13 2.84 -1.66
N GLN A 622 21.81 4.01 -1.13
CA GLN A 622 22.71 4.76 -0.23
C GLN A 622 23.07 3.98 1.03
N LEU A 623 22.10 3.25 1.60
CA LEU A 623 22.30 2.48 2.82
C LEU A 623 23.14 1.22 2.60
N VAL A 624 22.90 0.46 1.54
CA VAL A 624 23.54 -0.84 1.34
C VAL A 624 24.79 -0.77 0.49
N GLY A 625 24.97 0.27 -0.33
CA GLY A 625 26.09 0.42 -1.26
C GLY A 625 25.93 -0.39 -2.54
N ASP A 626 26.78 -0.10 -3.53
CA ASP A 626 26.71 -0.64 -4.91
C ASP A 626 26.77 -2.17 -4.98
N ASP A 627 27.49 -2.81 -4.07
CA ASP A 627 27.70 -4.25 -4.06
C ASP A 627 26.47 -5.05 -3.60
N ASN A 628 25.47 -4.39 -3.01
CA ASN A 628 24.36 -5.05 -2.35
C ASN A 628 22.99 -4.69 -2.93
N ILE A 629 22.98 -4.17 -4.16
CA ILE A 629 21.79 -3.80 -4.93
C ILE A 629 22.14 -3.85 -6.41
N TYR A 630 21.15 -4.08 -7.26
CA TYR A 630 21.30 -4.06 -8.72
C TYR A 630 20.50 -2.89 -9.28
N ILE A 631 21.20 -1.85 -9.71
CA ILE A 631 20.59 -0.63 -10.29
C ILE A 631 20.75 -0.67 -11.82
N PHE A 632 19.69 -0.26 -12.50
CA PHE A 632 19.66 -0.13 -13.96
C PHE A 632 18.78 1.06 -14.37
N GLY A 633 18.83 1.38 -15.66
CA GLY A 633 17.92 2.32 -16.30
C GLY A 633 18.36 3.78 -16.23
N GLU A 634 17.58 4.61 -16.90
CA GLU A 634 17.78 6.05 -16.95
C GLU A 634 17.57 6.71 -15.58
N SER A 635 18.28 7.79 -15.32
CA SER A 635 18.08 8.60 -14.13
C SER A 635 16.74 9.36 -14.18
N SER A 636 16.26 9.81 -13.03
CA SER A 636 15.05 10.65 -12.96
C SER A 636 15.20 11.94 -13.77
N ASP A 637 16.36 12.57 -13.73
CA ASP A 637 16.63 13.79 -14.51
C ASP A 637 16.57 13.52 -16.02
N ALA A 638 17.14 12.40 -16.49
CA ALA A 638 17.08 12.02 -17.89
C ALA A 638 15.64 11.73 -18.35
N VAL A 639 14.85 11.04 -17.52
CA VAL A 639 13.44 10.76 -17.81
C VAL A 639 12.61 12.03 -17.88
N ILE A 640 12.79 12.93 -16.93
CA ILE A 640 12.10 14.24 -16.90
C ILE A 640 12.48 15.06 -18.16
N ASP A 641 13.74 15.03 -18.56
CA ASP A 641 14.20 15.72 -19.77
C ASP A 641 13.57 15.12 -21.03
N HIS A 642 13.48 13.78 -21.15
CA HIS A 642 12.80 13.12 -22.26
C HIS A 642 11.33 13.53 -22.38
N TYR A 643 10.60 13.62 -21.25
CA TYR A 643 9.22 14.09 -21.27
C TYR A 643 9.11 15.57 -21.67
N ALA A 644 10.01 16.41 -21.18
CA ALA A 644 10.02 17.83 -21.51
C ALA A 644 10.30 18.09 -23.00
N LYS A 645 11.17 17.28 -23.64
CA LYS A 645 11.51 17.35 -25.06
C LYS A 645 10.58 16.55 -25.94
N SER A 646 9.78 15.64 -25.38
CA SER A 646 8.95 14.70 -26.13
C SER A 646 9.74 13.92 -27.19
N ASP A 647 10.95 13.50 -26.86
CA ASP A 647 11.92 12.93 -27.81
C ASP A 647 12.01 11.41 -27.77
N TYR A 648 11.28 10.74 -26.85
CA TYR A 648 11.24 9.28 -26.81
C TYR A 648 10.29 8.73 -27.88
N VAL A 649 10.83 7.86 -28.75
CA VAL A 649 10.08 7.14 -29.78
C VAL A 649 10.37 5.65 -29.63
N SER A 650 9.43 4.89 -29.11
CA SER A 650 9.60 3.46 -28.81
C SER A 650 9.96 2.63 -30.03
N ARG A 651 9.34 2.93 -31.18
CA ARG A 651 9.59 2.22 -32.44
C ARG A 651 11.05 2.29 -32.89
N THR A 652 11.76 3.38 -32.61
CA THR A 652 13.20 3.52 -32.90
C THR A 652 14.04 2.49 -32.15
N TYR A 653 13.74 2.30 -30.86
CA TYR A 653 14.44 1.26 -30.06
C TYR A 653 14.12 -0.14 -30.54
N TYR A 654 12.85 -0.40 -30.87
CA TYR A 654 12.40 -1.68 -31.41
C TYR A 654 13.11 -2.03 -32.75
N GLU A 655 13.18 -1.09 -33.67
CA GLU A 655 13.79 -1.32 -35.00
C GLU A 655 15.31 -1.50 -34.93
N ASN A 656 15.98 -0.85 -33.98
CA ASN A 656 17.43 -0.85 -33.84
C ASN A 656 17.99 -1.92 -32.89
N ASN A 657 17.11 -2.68 -32.21
CA ASN A 657 17.52 -3.71 -31.25
C ASN A 657 16.88 -5.06 -31.60
N PRO A 658 17.62 -5.96 -32.29
CA PRO A 658 17.08 -7.26 -32.70
C PRO A 658 16.59 -8.12 -31.52
N VAL A 659 17.24 -8.05 -30.36
CA VAL A 659 16.86 -8.82 -29.17
C VAL A 659 15.52 -8.30 -28.60
N LEU A 660 15.38 -7.00 -28.47
CA LEU A 660 14.13 -6.37 -28.07
C LEU A 660 13.00 -6.66 -29.06
N LYS A 661 13.30 -6.52 -30.38
CA LYS A 661 12.33 -6.79 -31.42
C LYS A 661 11.80 -8.22 -31.35
N GLU A 662 12.67 -9.20 -31.17
CA GLU A 662 12.27 -10.60 -31.05
C GLU A 662 11.35 -10.84 -29.84
N ALA A 663 11.69 -10.25 -28.71
CA ALA A 663 10.85 -10.35 -27.49
C ALA A 663 9.47 -9.69 -27.67
N VAL A 664 9.44 -8.51 -28.25
CA VAL A 664 8.19 -7.76 -28.49
C VAL A 664 7.31 -8.50 -29.52
N ASP A 665 7.90 -8.96 -30.62
CA ASP A 665 7.17 -9.69 -31.65
C ASP A 665 6.60 -11.03 -31.15
N PHE A 666 7.24 -11.63 -30.16
CA PHE A 666 6.74 -12.87 -29.55
C PHE A 666 5.37 -12.73 -28.89
N ILE A 667 4.99 -11.53 -28.46
CA ILE A 667 3.67 -11.25 -27.87
C ILE A 667 2.54 -11.68 -28.83
N ILE A 668 2.73 -11.48 -30.14
CA ILE A 668 1.78 -11.83 -31.19
C ILE A 668 2.23 -13.05 -32.00
N SER A 669 3.16 -13.87 -31.48
CA SER A 669 3.58 -15.12 -32.12
C SER A 669 2.44 -16.15 -32.14
N ASP A 670 2.50 -17.11 -33.04
CA ASP A 670 1.53 -18.20 -33.14
C ASP A 670 1.40 -18.96 -31.79
N ALA A 671 2.52 -19.14 -31.07
CA ALA A 671 2.53 -19.83 -29.78
C ALA A 671 1.70 -19.12 -28.71
N VAL A 672 1.82 -17.81 -28.60
CA VAL A 672 1.07 -17.01 -27.63
C VAL A 672 -0.36 -16.79 -28.10
N MET A 673 -0.56 -16.53 -29.39
CA MET A 673 -1.89 -16.33 -29.98
C MET A 673 -2.77 -17.58 -29.89
N ALA A 674 -2.19 -18.77 -29.87
CA ALA A 674 -2.93 -20.02 -29.68
C ALA A 674 -3.54 -20.16 -28.28
N LEU A 675 -3.00 -19.44 -27.30
CA LEU A 675 -3.47 -19.46 -25.91
C LEU A 675 -4.29 -18.22 -25.55
N GLY A 676 -4.03 -17.10 -26.20
CA GLY A 676 -4.54 -15.79 -25.83
C GLY A 676 -5.63 -15.23 -26.73
N ASP A 677 -6.20 -14.14 -26.27
CA ASP A 677 -7.15 -13.32 -27.04
C ASP A 677 -6.36 -12.41 -27.99
N ALA A 678 -6.64 -12.56 -29.29
CA ALA A 678 -5.92 -11.85 -30.34
C ALA A 678 -6.05 -10.32 -30.21
N GLU A 679 -7.21 -9.82 -29.86
CA GLU A 679 -7.46 -8.38 -29.70
C GLU A 679 -6.64 -7.80 -28.54
N MET A 680 -6.64 -8.46 -27.40
CA MET A 680 -5.88 -8.03 -26.21
C MET A 680 -4.35 -8.05 -26.47
N LEU A 681 -3.84 -9.10 -27.10
CA LEU A 681 -2.42 -9.24 -27.41
C LEU A 681 -1.94 -8.21 -28.44
N HIS A 682 -2.72 -7.99 -29.51
CA HIS A 682 -2.40 -6.96 -30.49
C HIS A 682 -2.52 -5.55 -29.92
N ARG A 683 -3.48 -5.29 -29.05
CA ARG A 683 -3.61 -3.99 -28.40
C ARG A 683 -2.38 -3.66 -27.57
N LEU A 684 -1.89 -4.60 -26.75
CA LEU A 684 -0.66 -4.43 -25.97
C LEU A 684 0.56 -4.24 -26.88
N TYR A 685 0.70 -5.07 -27.90
CA TYR A 685 1.77 -4.97 -28.89
C TYR A 685 1.80 -3.59 -29.54
N ASN A 686 0.67 -3.10 -30.01
CA ASN A 686 0.55 -1.80 -30.63
C ASN A 686 0.83 -0.64 -29.66
N GLU A 687 0.40 -0.78 -28.41
CA GLU A 687 0.66 0.22 -27.36
C GLU A 687 2.17 0.38 -27.11
N LEU A 688 2.89 -0.74 -27.03
CA LEU A 688 4.34 -0.73 -26.84
C LEU A 688 5.08 -0.12 -28.05
N LEU A 689 4.65 -0.41 -29.27
CA LEU A 689 5.29 0.11 -30.48
C LEU A 689 4.99 1.60 -30.74
N ASN A 690 3.77 2.05 -30.43
CA ASN A 690 3.29 3.36 -30.87
C ASN A 690 3.32 4.42 -29.76
N LYS A 691 3.31 4.00 -28.51
CA LYS A 691 3.28 4.90 -27.36
C LYS A 691 4.38 4.59 -26.35
N ASP A 692 4.31 3.44 -25.70
CA ASP A 692 5.23 3.05 -24.61
C ASP A 692 5.51 4.25 -23.68
N TRP A 693 4.44 4.81 -23.13
CA TRP A 693 4.46 6.07 -22.38
C TRP A 693 5.46 6.06 -21.20
N PHE A 694 5.77 4.88 -20.66
CA PHE A 694 6.69 4.72 -19.55
C PHE A 694 8.06 4.16 -19.97
N MET A 695 8.45 4.38 -21.21
CA MET A 695 9.81 4.17 -21.75
C MET A 695 10.39 2.79 -21.44
N THR A 696 9.59 1.75 -21.61
CA THR A 696 10.00 0.37 -21.35
C THR A 696 11.22 -0.02 -22.16
N PHE A 697 11.27 0.38 -23.44
CA PHE A 697 12.30 -0.05 -24.38
C PHE A 697 13.66 0.62 -24.15
N ILE A 698 13.69 1.86 -23.64
CA ILE A 698 14.97 2.55 -23.37
C ILE A 698 15.79 1.84 -22.30
N ASP A 699 15.12 1.21 -21.33
CA ASP A 699 15.76 0.54 -20.20
C ASP A 699 15.92 -0.98 -20.40
N PHE A 700 15.48 -1.53 -21.53
CA PHE A 700 15.46 -2.98 -21.74
C PHE A 700 16.87 -3.61 -21.66
N ASP A 701 17.87 -3.08 -22.36
CA ASP A 701 19.20 -3.66 -22.37
C ASP A 701 19.87 -3.59 -20.99
N SER A 702 19.78 -2.46 -20.30
CA SER A 702 20.33 -2.31 -18.96
C SER A 702 19.62 -3.21 -17.94
N TYR A 703 18.31 -3.43 -18.11
CA TYR A 703 17.56 -4.37 -17.29
C TYR A 703 18.02 -5.81 -17.50
N VAL A 704 18.16 -6.24 -18.75
CA VAL A 704 18.69 -7.57 -19.08
C VAL A 704 20.06 -7.77 -18.45
N ASP A 705 20.98 -6.81 -18.60
CA ASP A 705 22.32 -6.87 -18.02
C ASP A 705 22.29 -7.00 -16.50
N ALA A 706 21.43 -6.23 -15.82
CA ALA A 706 21.28 -6.30 -14.38
C ALA A 706 20.74 -7.65 -13.91
N LYS A 707 19.75 -8.20 -14.60
CA LYS A 707 19.20 -9.54 -14.32
C LYS A 707 20.25 -10.63 -14.49
N GLU A 708 20.97 -10.64 -15.58
CA GLU A 708 22.01 -11.63 -15.85
C GLU A 708 23.13 -11.55 -14.81
N ARG A 709 23.53 -10.36 -14.41
CA ARG A 709 24.52 -10.16 -13.35
C ARG A 709 24.01 -10.70 -12.01
N ALA A 710 22.78 -10.42 -11.64
CA ALA A 710 22.16 -10.91 -10.41
C ALA A 710 22.11 -12.44 -10.38
N TYR A 711 21.68 -13.09 -11.44
CA TYR A 711 21.61 -14.54 -11.52
C TYR A 711 22.99 -15.19 -11.49
N LYS A 712 24.00 -14.58 -12.10
CA LYS A 712 25.39 -15.06 -12.04
C LYS A 712 25.96 -14.94 -10.63
N GLU A 713 25.76 -13.80 -9.98
CA GLU A 713 26.27 -13.57 -8.62
C GLU A 713 25.54 -14.41 -7.58
N TYR A 714 24.29 -14.80 -7.83
CA TYR A 714 23.52 -15.74 -7.01
C TYR A 714 24.25 -17.09 -6.83
N GLU A 715 24.99 -17.54 -7.81
CA GLU A 715 25.72 -18.82 -7.76
C GLU A 715 26.79 -18.86 -6.69
N ASN A 716 27.40 -17.72 -6.35
CA ASN A 716 28.30 -17.61 -5.20
C ASN A 716 27.48 -17.45 -3.93
N ARG A 717 27.15 -18.56 -3.28
CA ARG A 717 26.22 -18.61 -2.15
C ARG A 717 26.69 -17.80 -0.95
N LYS A 718 28.00 -17.80 -0.68
CA LYS A 718 28.57 -16.98 0.41
C LYS A 718 28.43 -15.49 0.11
N ALA A 719 28.82 -15.06 -1.09
CA ALA A 719 28.70 -13.67 -1.49
C ALA A 719 27.23 -13.22 -1.50
N TRP A 720 26.31 -14.09 -1.94
CA TRP A 720 24.87 -13.79 -1.90
C TRP A 720 24.35 -13.62 -0.46
N ALA A 721 24.75 -14.51 0.44
CA ALA A 721 24.40 -14.40 1.87
C ALA A 721 24.95 -13.11 2.51
N GLN A 722 26.13 -12.65 2.10
CA GLN A 722 26.67 -11.36 2.53
C GLN A 722 25.77 -10.19 2.09
N LYS A 723 25.27 -10.22 0.86
CA LYS A 723 24.29 -9.22 0.38
C LYS A 723 23.00 -9.26 1.21
N MET A 724 22.51 -10.45 1.53
CA MET A 724 21.34 -10.63 2.40
C MET A 724 21.57 -10.02 3.78
N MET A 725 22.71 -10.30 4.39
CA MET A 725 23.10 -9.79 5.72
C MET A 725 23.11 -8.26 5.74
N VAL A 726 23.73 -7.62 4.74
CA VAL A 726 23.82 -6.16 4.66
C VAL A 726 22.43 -5.55 4.48
N ASN A 727 21.57 -6.12 3.62
CA ASN A 727 20.22 -5.62 3.44
C ASN A 727 19.39 -5.68 4.71
N ILE A 728 19.42 -6.80 5.43
CA ILE A 728 18.72 -6.93 6.72
C ILE A 728 19.26 -5.92 7.72
N ALA A 729 20.57 -5.82 7.87
CA ALA A 729 21.22 -4.95 8.82
C ALA A 729 20.88 -3.46 8.60
N LYS A 730 20.74 -3.05 7.36
CA LYS A 730 20.45 -1.66 6.98
C LYS A 730 18.97 -1.32 6.89
N ALA A 731 18.09 -2.31 7.04
CA ALA A 731 16.65 -2.12 6.91
C ALA A 731 16.00 -1.36 8.09
N GLY A 732 16.70 -1.21 9.20
CA GLY A 732 16.18 -0.54 10.40
C GLY A 732 15.69 0.90 10.15
N PHE A 733 16.35 1.62 9.25
CA PHE A 733 15.92 2.95 8.82
C PHE A 733 14.48 2.99 8.31
N PHE A 734 14.00 1.93 7.71
CA PHE A 734 12.66 1.85 7.14
C PHE A 734 11.58 1.37 8.13
N SER A 735 11.86 1.39 9.42
CA SER A 735 10.82 1.21 10.43
C SER A 735 9.82 2.37 10.40
N SER A 736 8.53 2.06 10.38
CA SER A 736 7.49 3.09 10.51
C SER A 736 7.51 3.78 11.88
N ASP A 737 8.14 3.17 12.88
CA ASP A 737 8.36 3.82 14.18
C ASP A 737 9.26 5.05 14.03
N ARG A 738 10.33 4.96 13.24
CA ARG A 738 11.17 6.12 12.88
C ARG A 738 10.35 7.17 12.14
N THR A 739 9.58 6.76 11.13
CA THR A 739 8.77 7.68 10.33
C THR A 739 7.78 8.45 11.22
N ILE A 740 7.06 7.76 12.08
CA ILE A 740 6.07 8.38 12.96
C ILE A 740 6.74 9.29 14.01
N ALA A 741 7.89 8.89 14.53
CA ALA A 741 8.66 9.76 15.43
C ALA A 741 9.04 11.09 14.74
N GLU A 742 9.45 11.05 13.47
CA GLU A 742 9.74 12.25 12.68
C GLU A 742 8.50 13.10 12.42
N TYR A 743 7.36 12.48 12.04
CA TYR A 743 6.08 13.22 11.92
C TYR A 743 5.72 13.90 13.22
N ASN A 744 5.84 13.22 14.35
CA ASN A 744 5.51 13.81 15.64
C ASN A 744 6.44 14.95 16.02
N ASN A 745 7.74 14.75 15.85
CA ASN A 745 8.74 15.75 16.21
C ASN A 745 8.63 17.03 15.37
N ASP A 746 8.34 16.89 14.07
CA ASP A 746 8.39 18.00 13.13
C ASP A 746 7.02 18.65 12.87
N ILE A 747 5.94 17.86 12.90
CA ILE A 747 4.61 18.26 12.43
C ILE A 747 3.56 18.20 13.55
N TRP A 748 3.35 17.03 14.16
CA TRP A 748 2.20 16.82 15.06
C TRP A 748 2.37 17.40 16.45
N LYS A 749 3.56 17.31 17.02
CA LYS A 749 3.87 17.86 18.35
C LYS A 749 2.96 17.32 19.48
N ILE A 750 2.63 16.03 19.42
CA ILE A 750 1.86 15.37 20.46
C ILE A 750 2.80 15.04 21.62
N ILE A 751 2.40 15.43 22.82
CA ILE A 751 3.12 15.14 24.06
C ILE A 751 2.50 13.86 24.65
N LYS A 752 3.38 12.93 25.08
CA LYS A 752 2.98 11.65 25.68
C LYS A 752 2.40 11.83 27.08
#